data_1835de62746302ea28d76ad10d5c21e1
#
_entry.id   1835de62746302ea28d76ad10d5c21e1
#
_cell.length_a   1.000
_cell.length_b   1.000
_cell.length_c   1.000
_cell.angle_alpha   90.00
_cell.angle_beta   90.00
_cell.angle_gamma   90.00
#
_symmetry.space_group_name_H-M   'P 1'
#
loop_
_entity.id
_entity.type
_entity.pdbx_description
1 polymer ?
#
loop_
_entity_poly.entity_id
_entity_poly.type
_entity_poly.pdbx_seq_one_letter_code
_entity_poly.pdbx_strand_id
1 'polypeptide(L)'
;MAESAAARPGAPRSRADELKAALRRANGQVLAAGAFSLFVTLLVLVLPVFAFQLFERVLPSRSEQTLVMLMILAAGALAGMAILDMLRRLLLLRAGSALRHRLTGPVLDILVQVAGAGPRPETRQALGDVDVLCRSMGGRGQIATLDLVWFPVFLIALPLIDARLLLVAGLVSALMAVTVLMARPLTLRRAREAQRRDLAMRSQLEERLRHAPSVAVMGMAPMIARRWRRAADARQRDDARIAVRLTALAMGTALLRHLGVVAVLGAAAWLYTLGDVTEADVIAAGLVADRAFAVLEGLIWGWGDVMAARGARDRLMALFEASPPARDSMPLPVPAGALAVQQAVVAPPGGRVPVLKGLSFDLPPGGSLGVIGPSGAGKSTLARALVGLWPPAQGKVRLDGNDLRNWNTDQLGRHVGYVSQDIDLMDGTVAENIARMGVVEAADVIQAARRVGLHETLLRLPNGYDTPIGENGHVLPAGLRQRVALARALYGDPRLIVLDEPNAFLDSEGEQALLQTLAALRNEGRTVVMVTQKPALLTALETVLVLRDGQVEMMGPCKDILAKFARGGAPGAGQGGSPKQVQGPAPGGAGSPKGSAAPPPGRPPPKAPPSPPSSGSSGGGSSSGRLGRRPPDGSGGG
;
A
#
# COMPACT_ATOMS: atom_id res chain seq x y z
N MET A 1 -41.89 -13.63 -9.06
CA MET A 1 -41.18 -14.34 -10.13
C MET A 1 -40.01 -13.47 -10.58
N ALA A 2 -38.81 -13.68 -10.03
CA ALA A 2 -37.59 -13.07 -10.49
C ALA A 2 -36.61 -14.23 -10.66
N GLU A 3 -36.34 -14.55 -11.91
CA GLU A 3 -35.47 -15.63 -12.37
C GLU A 3 -34.06 -15.44 -11.82
N SER A 4 -33.72 -16.38 -10.94
CA SER A 4 -32.33 -16.65 -10.56
C SER A 4 -31.55 -17.02 -11.82
N ALA A 5 -30.78 -16.05 -12.35
CA ALA A 5 -29.78 -16.35 -13.37
C ALA A 5 -28.73 -17.27 -12.76
N ALA A 6 -28.91 -18.58 -12.97
CA ALA A 6 -27.95 -19.61 -12.65
C ALA A 6 -26.65 -19.28 -13.39
N ALA A 7 -25.62 -18.86 -12.64
CA ALA A 7 -24.28 -18.62 -13.14
C ALA A 7 -23.77 -19.92 -13.80
N ARG A 8 -23.42 -19.86 -15.08
CA ARG A 8 -22.79 -20.95 -15.82
C ARG A 8 -21.54 -21.41 -15.05
N PRO A 9 -21.38 -22.69 -14.72
CA PRO A 9 -20.15 -23.19 -14.13
C PRO A 9 -19.03 -23.11 -15.18
N GLY A 10 -18.05 -22.23 -14.98
CA GLY A 10 -16.87 -22.15 -15.84
C GLY A 10 -16.38 -20.77 -16.29
N ALA A 11 -17.10 -19.68 -16.02
CA ALA A 11 -16.55 -18.34 -16.29
C ALA A 11 -15.57 -17.96 -15.16
N PRO A 12 -14.33 -17.53 -15.48
CA PRO A 12 -13.37 -17.08 -14.47
C PRO A 12 -14.00 -15.93 -13.69
N ARG A 13 -14.21 -16.11 -12.38
CA ARG A 13 -14.76 -15.07 -11.50
C ARG A 13 -13.77 -13.91 -11.49
N SER A 14 -14.23 -12.73 -11.89
CA SER A 14 -13.42 -11.53 -11.75
C SER A 14 -13.01 -11.36 -10.29
N ARG A 15 -11.74 -11.06 -10.02
CA ARG A 15 -11.30 -10.76 -8.64
C ARG A 15 -12.11 -9.61 -8.03
N ALA A 16 -12.58 -8.67 -8.85
CA ALA A 16 -13.51 -7.64 -8.43
C ALA A 16 -14.84 -8.20 -7.86
N ASP A 17 -15.29 -9.36 -8.34
CA ASP A 17 -16.49 -10.01 -7.83
C ASP A 17 -16.27 -10.62 -6.45
N GLU A 18 -15.05 -11.04 -6.12
CA GLU A 18 -14.67 -11.49 -4.77
C GLU A 18 -14.78 -10.33 -3.76
N LEU A 19 -14.25 -9.16 -4.10
CA LEU A 19 -14.39 -7.95 -3.28
C LEU A 19 -15.86 -7.56 -3.10
N LYS A 20 -16.64 -7.56 -4.20
CA LYS A 20 -18.09 -7.28 -4.15
C LYS A 20 -18.84 -8.28 -3.29
N ALA A 21 -18.49 -9.57 -3.38
CA ALA A 21 -19.11 -10.63 -2.57
C ALA A 21 -18.75 -10.48 -1.07
N ALA A 22 -17.51 -10.14 -0.74
CA ALA A 22 -17.09 -9.86 0.62
C ALA A 22 -17.83 -8.67 1.21
N LEU A 23 -17.97 -7.58 0.44
CA LEU A 23 -18.73 -6.39 0.84
C LEU A 23 -20.24 -6.68 0.99
N ARG A 24 -20.86 -7.43 0.09
CA ARG A 24 -22.28 -7.82 0.20
C ARG A 24 -22.57 -8.62 1.47
N ARG A 25 -21.67 -9.52 1.87
CA ARG A 25 -21.83 -10.29 3.11
C ARG A 25 -21.67 -9.43 4.36
N ALA A 26 -20.74 -8.45 4.34
CA ALA A 26 -20.62 -7.47 5.41
C ALA A 26 -21.87 -6.58 5.51
N ASN A 27 -22.49 -6.22 4.38
CA ASN A 27 -23.70 -5.42 4.32
C ASN A 27 -24.88 -6.09 5.05
N GLY A 28 -24.97 -7.42 5.08
CA GLY A 28 -26.01 -8.13 5.86
C GLY A 28 -25.92 -7.81 7.36
N GLN A 29 -24.71 -7.76 7.91
CA GLN A 29 -24.49 -7.39 9.32
C GLN A 29 -24.72 -5.90 9.57
N VAL A 30 -24.37 -5.05 8.59
CA VAL A 30 -24.66 -3.61 8.62
C VAL A 30 -26.18 -3.36 8.59
N LEU A 31 -26.92 -4.12 7.79
CA LEU A 31 -28.39 -4.03 7.73
C LEU A 31 -29.01 -4.44 9.07
N ALA A 32 -28.55 -5.54 9.69
CA ALA A 32 -28.97 -5.94 11.02
C ALA A 32 -28.69 -4.85 12.07
N ALA A 33 -27.49 -4.25 12.03
CA ALA A 33 -27.16 -3.11 12.89
C ALA A 33 -28.08 -1.90 12.63
N GLY A 34 -28.52 -1.69 11.38
CA GLY A 34 -29.52 -0.68 11.01
C GLY A 34 -30.89 -0.94 11.63
N ALA A 35 -31.32 -2.20 11.75
CA ALA A 35 -32.54 -2.55 12.46
C ALA A 35 -32.44 -2.22 13.96
N PHE A 36 -31.30 -2.53 14.60
CA PHE A 36 -31.06 -2.09 15.99
C PHE A 36 -31.05 -0.57 16.14
N SER A 37 -30.59 0.18 15.14
CA SER A 37 -30.66 1.64 15.15
C SER A 37 -32.08 2.17 15.23
N LEU A 38 -33.09 1.49 14.63
CA LEU A 38 -34.48 1.86 14.78
C LEU A 38 -34.93 1.83 16.25
N PHE A 39 -34.64 0.71 16.92
CA PHE A 39 -35.06 0.56 18.33
C PHE A 39 -34.32 1.57 19.23
N VAL A 40 -33.00 1.82 18.97
CA VAL A 40 -32.26 2.85 19.67
C VAL A 40 -32.85 4.23 19.44
N THR A 41 -33.25 4.56 18.21
CA THR A 41 -33.92 5.83 17.86
C THR A 41 -35.27 5.99 18.56
N LEU A 42 -36.07 4.93 18.62
CA LEU A 42 -37.34 4.95 19.35
C LEU A 42 -37.13 5.13 20.86
N LEU A 43 -36.15 4.43 21.44
CA LEU A 43 -35.86 4.54 22.87
C LEU A 43 -35.24 5.89 23.25
N VAL A 44 -34.62 6.59 22.32
CA VAL A 44 -34.15 7.98 22.54
C VAL A 44 -35.31 8.93 22.82
N LEU A 45 -36.53 8.65 22.29
CA LEU A 45 -37.75 9.42 22.55
C LEU A 45 -38.29 9.23 23.97
N VAL A 46 -37.74 8.30 24.75
CA VAL A 46 -38.16 8.09 26.15
C VAL A 46 -37.95 9.37 26.96
N LEU A 47 -36.86 10.12 26.72
CA LEU A 47 -36.60 11.37 27.46
C LEU A 47 -37.66 12.47 27.19
N PRO A 48 -38.03 12.79 25.92
CA PRO A 48 -39.17 13.67 25.63
C PRO A 48 -40.49 13.19 26.24
N VAL A 49 -40.78 11.89 26.13
CA VAL A 49 -42.03 11.30 26.68
C VAL A 49 -42.04 11.38 28.21
N PHE A 50 -40.90 11.09 28.85
CA PHE A 50 -40.76 11.24 30.31
C PHE A 50 -40.99 12.70 30.74
N ALA A 51 -40.36 13.66 30.05
CA ALA A 51 -40.57 15.08 30.34
C ALA A 51 -42.04 15.49 30.16
N PHE A 52 -42.69 15.05 29.06
CA PHE A 52 -44.09 15.30 28.81
C PHE A 52 -44.96 14.77 29.97
N GLN A 53 -44.78 13.52 30.37
CA GLN A 53 -45.55 12.92 31.46
C GLN A 53 -45.28 13.58 32.83
N LEU A 54 -44.05 14.04 33.04
CA LEU A 54 -43.66 14.75 34.26
C LEU A 54 -44.45 16.05 34.42
N PHE A 55 -44.51 16.86 33.37
CA PHE A 55 -45.22 18.15 33.41
C PHE A 55 -46.74 17.99 33.31
N GLU A 56 -47.24 17.03 32.55
CA GLU A 56 -48.71 16.86 32.34
C GLU A 56 -49.38 16.14 33.52
N ARG A 57 -48.68 15.19 34.17
CA ARG A 57 -49.33 14.33 35.19
C ARG A 57 -48.75 14.48 36.59
N VAL A 58 -47.41 14.41 36.70
CA VAL A 58 -46.76 14.33 38.01
C VAL A 58 -46.79 15.67 38.75
N LEU A 59 -46.44 16.74 38.09
CA LEU A 59 -46.37 18.07 38.70
C LEU A 59 -47.76 18.58 39.14
N PRO A 60 -48.83 18.46 38.33
CA PRO A 60 -50.17 18.88 38.73
C PRO A 60 -50.74 18.02 39.83
N SER A 61 -50.55 16.69 39.77
CA SER A 61 -51.09 15.75 40.75
C SER A 61 -50.30 15.64 42.05
N ARG A 62 -49.03 16.12 42.05
CA ARG A 62 -48.06 15.99 43.17
C ARG A 62 -47.90 14.55 43.68
N SER A 63 -48.07 13.56 42.81
CA SER A 63 -48.02 12.14 43.15
C SER A 63 -46.60 11.60 43.13
N GLU A 64 -46.03 11.33 44.31
CA GLU A 64 -44.70 10.70 44.46
C GLU A 64 -44.68 9.30 43.85
N GLN A 65 -45.75 8.52 43.98
CA GLN A 65 -45.85 7.16 43.44
C GLN A 65 -45.73 7.16 41.91
N THR A 66 -46.41 8.09 41.24
CA THR A 66 -46.35 8.23 39.77
C THR A 66 -44.95 8.65 39.31
N LEU A 67 -44.28 9.56 40.06
CA LEU A 67 -42.93 9.96 39.79
C LEU A 67 -41.95 8.78 39.86
N VAL A 68 -42.02 7.99 40.95
CA VAL A 68 -41.13 6.82 41.13
C VAL A 68 -41.36 5.78 40.01
N MET A 69 -42.61 5.48 39.65
CA MET A 69 -42.91 4.56 38.55
C MET A 69 -42.34 5.07 37.20
N LEU A 70 -42.54 6.34 36.88
CA LEU A 70 -42.01 6.95 35.66
C LEU A 70 -40.47 6.92 35.62
N MET A 71 -39.81 7.20 36.75
CA MET A 71 -38.34 7.11 36.85
C MET A 71 -37.82 5.69 36.62
N ILE A 72 -38.47 4.68 37.22
CA ILE A 72 -38.08 3.27 37.03
C ILE A 72 -38.27 2.86 35.56
N LEU A 73 -39.41 3.24 34.94
CA LEU A 73 -39.70 2.94 33.54
C LEU A 73 -38.66 3.61 32.61
N ALA A 74 -38.40 4.90 32.83
CA ALA A 74 -37.41 5.64 32.04
C ALA A 74 -36.00 5.08 32.21
N ALA A 75 -35.57 4.76 33.43
CA ALA A 75 -34.29 4.12 33.71
C ALA A 75 -34.16 2.75 33.04
N GLY A 76 -35.20 1.92 33.11
CA GLY A 76 -35.22 0.63 32.42
C GLY A 76 -35.14 0.76 30.90
N ALA A 77 -35.87 1.71 30.31
CA ALA A 77 -35.82 1.98 28.86
C ALA A 77 -34.47 2.52 28.41
N LEU A 78 -33.83 3.41 29.19
CA LEU A 78 -32.48 3.92 28.91
C LEU A 78 -31.41 2.83 29.05
N ALA A 79 -31.54 1.93 30.05
CA ALA A 79 -30.69 0.78 30.18
C ALA A 79 -30.83 -0.17 28.97
N GLY A 80 -32.07 -0.44 28.55
CA GLY A 80 -32.36 -1.20 27.32
C GLY A 80 -31.73 -0.55 26.07
N MET A 81 -31.84 0.77 25.94
CA MET A 81 -31.21 1.54 24.86
C MET A 81 -29.71 1.37 24.86
N ALA A 82 -29.04 1.47 26.01
CA ALA A 82 -27.60 1.31 26.12
C ALA A 82 -27.14 -0.11 25.72
N ILE A 83 -27.91 -1.14 26.10
CA ILE A 83 -27.64 -2.53 25.70
C ILE A 83 -27.77 -2.69 24.18
N LEU A 84 -28.84 -2.15 23.58
CA LEU A 84 -29.05 -2.22 22.14
C LEU A 84 -27.98 -1.47 21.36
N ASP A 85 -27.55 -0.28 21.82
CA ASP A 85 -26.45 0.48 21.20
C ASP A 85 -25.12 -0.29 21.29
N MET A 86 -24.86 -0.95 22.44
CA MET A 86 -23.71 -1.83 22.60
C MET A 86 -23.75 -3.01 21.62
N LEU A 87 -24.87 -3.71 21.51
CA LEU A 87 -25.05 -4.82 20.58
C LEU A 87 -24.86 -4.37 19.13
N ARG A 88 -25.43 -3.23 18.74
CA ARG A 88 -25.25 -2.60 17.43
C ARG A 88 -23.77 -2.37 17.12
N ARG A 89 -23.01 -1.78 18.05
CA ARG A 89 -21.56 -1.54 17.91
C ARG A 89 -20.78 -2.84 17.78
N LEU A 90 -21.10 -3.85 18.58
CA LEU A 90 -20.46 -5.17 18.50
C LEU A 90 -20.70 -5.86 17.15
N LEU A 91 -21.91 -5.75 16.59
CA LEU A 91 -22.22 -6.26 15.24
C LEU A 91 -21.37 -5.58 14.17
N LEU A 92 -21.25 -4.27 14.23
CA LEU A 92 -20.44 -3.49 13.29
C LEU A 92 -18.94 -3.82 13.41
N LEU A 93 -18.41 -3.99 14.62
CA LEU A 93 -17.03 -4.42 14.83
C LEU A 93 -16.78 -5.83 14.30
N ARG A 94 -17.73 -6.77 14.52
CA ARG A 94 -17.65 -8.12 13.94
C ARG A 94 -17.70 -8.09 12.42
N ALA A 95 -18.54 -7.24 11.83
CA ALA A 95 -18.57 -7.04 10.37
C ALA A 95 -17.20 -6.59 9.83
N GLY A 96 -16.57 -5.63 10.50
CA GLY A 96 -15.24 -5.15 10.14
C GLY A 96 -14.17 -6.24 10.25
N SER A 97 -14.15 -7.03 11.33
CA SER A 97 -13.19 -8.12 11.51
C SER A 97 -13.38 -9.25 10.49
N ALA A 98 -14.62 -9.64 10.23
CA ALA A 98 -14.95 -10.65 9.22
C ALA A 98 -14.55 -10.19 7.80
N LEU A 99 -14.75 -8.92 7.49
CA LEU A 99 -14.32 -8.32 6.21
C LEU A 99 -12.79 -8.34 6.10
N ARG A 100 -12.06 -7.99 7.18
CA ARG A 100 -10.59 -8.05 7.22
C ARG A 100 -10.08 -9.45 6.88
N HIS A 101 -10.57 -10.47 7.58
CA HIS A 101 -10.16 -11.87 7.34
C HIS A 101 -10.36 -12.30 5.89
N ARG A 102 -11.45 -11.85 5.26
CA ARG A 102 -11.75 -12.20 3.87
C ARG A 102 -10.93 -11.44 2.83
N LEU A 103 -10.50 -10.22 3.13
CA LEU A 103 -9.79 -9.38 2.17
C LEU A 103 -8.27 -9.50 2.29
N THR A 104 -7.73 -9.83 3.46
CA THR A 104 -6.27 -9.84 3.68
C THR A 104 -5.57 -10.85 2.75
N GLY A 105 -6.06 -12.09 2.65
CA GLY A 105 -5.49 -13.11 1.76
C GLY A 105 -5.48 -12.69 0.29
N PRO A 106 -6.66 -12.43 -0.33
CA PRO A 106 -6.72 -12.00 -1.73
C PRO A 106 -5.91 -10.73 -2.04
N VAL A 107 -5.85 -9.77 -1.10
CA VAL A 107 -5.02 -8.56 -1.28
C VAL A 107 -3.55 -8.91 -1.24
N LEU A 108 -3.08 -9.77 -0.33
CA LEU A 108 -1.69 -10.25 -0.29
C LEU A 108 -1.31 -10.96 -1.58
N ASP A 109 -2.15 -11.85 -2.09
CA ASP A 109 -1.92 -12.55 -3.36
C ASP A 109 -1.75 -11.57 -4.53
N ILE A 110 -2.62 -10.56 -4.60
CA ILE A 110 -2.51 -9.50 -5.61
C ILE A 110 -1.21 -8.72 -5.43
N LEU A 111 -0.87 -8.35 -4.18
CA LEU A 111 0.34 -7.59 -3.88
C LEU A 111 1.60 -8.33 -4.29
N VAL A 112 1.70 -9.63 -4.00
CA VAL A 112 2.85 -10.46 -4.40
C VAL A 112 2.96 -10.53 -5.92
N GLN A 113 1.85 -10.77 -6.63
CA GLN A 113 1.84 -10.83 -8.10
C GLN A 113 2.21 -9.49 -8.75
N VAL A 114 1.70 -8.37 -8.21
CA VAL A 114 1.98 -7.03 -8.75
C VAL A 114 3.37 -6.55 -8.36
N ALA A 115 3.87 -6.90 -7.15
CA ALA A 115 5.23 -6.56 -6.72
C ALA A 115 6.29 -7.23 -7.60
N GLY A 116 6.06 -8.48 -8.04
CA GLY A 116 6.90 -9.15 -9.03
C GLY A 116 7.02 -8.39 -10.34
N ALA A 117 5.98 -7.64 -10.73
CA ALA A 117 5.99 -6.79 -11.91
C ALA A 117 6.64 -5.41 -11.70
N GLY A 118 7.12 -5.08 -10.49
CA GLY A 118 7.81 -3.83 -10.13
C GLY A 118 7.06 -3.00 -9.09
N PRO A 119 7.79 -2.20 -8.29
CA PRO A 119 7.21 -1.45 -7.19
C PRO A 119 6.26 -0.36 -7.70
N ARG A 120 4.98 -0.48 -7.37
CA ARG A 120 3.97 0.55 -7.59
C ARG A 120 3.59 1.18 -6.25
N PRO A 121 3.61 2.51 -6.10
CA PRO A 121 3.27 3.15 -4.83
C PRO A 121 1.84 2.83 -4.36
N GLU A 122 0.95 2.51 -5.28
CA GLU A 122 -0.45 2.17 -5.01
C GLU A 122 -0.60 0.80 -4.32
N THR A 123 0.31 -0.15 -4.59
CA THR A 123 0.25 -1.50 -3.99
C THR A 123 0.62 -1.51 -2.52
N ARG A 124 1.56 -0.65 -2.09
CA ARG A 124 1.97 -0.55 -0.68
C ARG A 124 0.86 -0.07 0.25
N GLN A 125 -0.13 0.63 -0.28
CA GLN A 125 -1.25 1.16 0.50
C GLN A 125 -2.41 0.17 0.65
N ALA A 126 -2.49 -0.88 -0.16
CA ALA A 126 -3.67 -1.72 -0.24
C ALA A 126 -4.05 -2.40 1.09
N LEU A 127 -3.07 -2.88 1.87
CA LEU A 127 -3.33 -3.41 3.22
C LEU A 127 -3.83 -2.33 4.18
N GLY A 128 -3.26 -1.12 4.10
CA GLY A 128 -3.75 0.04 4.85
C GLY A 128 -5.18 0.43 4.44
N ASP A 129 -5.53 0.29 3.17
CA ASP A 129 -6.89 0.54 2.69
C ASP A 129 -7.90 -0.52 3.20
N VAL A 130 -7.49 -1.79 3.30
CA VAL A 130 -8.29 -2.81 3.98
C VAL A 130 -8.53 -2.42 5.43
N ASP A 131 -7.51 -1.95 6.15
CA ASP A 131 -7.63 -1.50 7.53
C ASP A 131 -8.55 -0.29 7.69
N VAL A 132 -8.45 0.70 6.81
CA VAL A 132 -9.33 1.88 6.82
C VAL A 132 -10.78 1.46 6.57
N LEU A 133 -11.01 0.60 5.58
CA LEU A 133 -12.35 0.11 5.23
C LEU A 133 -12.96 -0.69 6.40
N CYS A 134 -12.20 -1.60 7.01
CA CYS A 134 -12.67 -2.43 8.11
C CYS A 134 -12.94 -1.63 9.39
N ARG A 135 -12.04 -0.68 9.74
CA ARG A 135 -12.24 0.20 10.91
C ARG A 135 -13.42 1.14 10.73
N SER A 136 -13.70 1.59 9.52
CA SER A 136 -14.83 2.47 9.25
C SER A 136 -16.19 1.83 9.52
N MET A 137 -16.30 0.48 9.47
CA MET A 137 -17.56 -0.24 9.75
C MET A 137 -18.05 0.00 11.18
N GLY A 138 -17.15 0.09 12.18
CA GLY A 138 -17.49 0.43 13.57
C GLY A 138 -17.30 1.92 13.90
N GLY A 139 -16.93 2.75 12.93
CA GLY A 139 -16.63 4.16 13.10
C GLY A 139 -17.88 5.04 13.31
N ARG A 140 -17.66 6.25 13.84
CA ARG A 140 -18.74 7.24 14.04
C ARG A 140 -19.51 7.56 12.76
N GLY A 141 -18.82 7.59 11.62
CA GLY A 141 -19.44 7.86 10.33
C GLY A 141 -20.46 6.81 9.91
N GLN A 142 -20.17 5.53 10.15
CA GLN A 142 -21.10 4.44 9.84
C GLN A 142 -22.34 4.49 10.74
N ILE A 143 -22.16 4.74 12.04
CA ILE A 143 -23.26 4.88 12.99
C ILE A 143 -24.15 6.07 12.58
N ALA A 144 -23.57 7.23 12.30
CA ALA A 144 -24.32 8.42 11.87
C ALA A 144 -25.08 8.18 10.55
N THR A 145 -24.53 7.39 9.61
CA THR A 145 -25.26 7.04 8.37
C THR A 145 -26.44 6.11 8.63
N LEU A 146 -26.34 5.19 9.60
CA LEU A 146 -27.46 4.33 10.02
C LEU A 146 -28.54 5.11 10.75
N ASP A 147 -28.16 6.02 11.63
CA ASP A 147 -29.09 6.87 12.38
C ASP A 147 -29.81 7.87 11.45
N LEU A 148 -29.15 8.33 10.37
CA LEU A 148 -29.78 9.19 9.37
C LEU A 148 -30.96 8.54 8.66
N VAL A 149 -30.96 7.21 8.48
CA VAL A 149 -32.08 6.48 7.89
C VAL A 149 -33.34 6.63 8.75
N TRP A 150 -33.18 6.73 10.07
CA TRP A 150 -34.27 6.85 11.04
C TRP A 150 -34.57 8.29 11.47
N PHE A 151 -33.86 9.27 10.89
CA PHE A 151 -34.12 10.69 11.12
C PHE A 151 -35.59 11.12 10.91
N PRO A 152 -36.34 10.58 9.90
CA PRO A 152 -37.74 10.92 9.73
C PRO A 152 -38.61 10.61 10.95
N VAL A 153 -38.24 9.65 11.82
CA VAL A 153 -38.99 9.31 13.04
C VAL A 153 -39.12 10.54 13.95
N PHE A 154 -38.04 11.33 14.10
CA PHE A 154 -38.06 12.54 14.89
C PHE A 154 -38.91 13.64 14.23
N LEU A 155 -38.86 13.75 12.89
CA LEU A 155 -39.72 14.70 12.17
C LEU A 155 -41.20 14.35 12.22
N ILE A 156 -41.55 13.06 12.30
CA ILE A 156 -42.95 12.59 12.44
C ILE A 156 -43.44 12.80 13.88
N ALA A 157 -42.56 12.80 14.88
CA ALA A 157 -42.94 13.02 16.27
C ALA A 157 -43.39 14.47 16.54
N LEU A 158 -42.85 15.48 15.81
CA LEU A 158 -43.20 16.89 16.00
C LEU A 158 -44.67 17.23 15.60
N PRO A 159 -45.19 16.81 14.45
CA PRO A 159 -46.62 17.07 14.09
C PRO A 159 -47.62 16.37 14.97
N LEU A 160 -47.23 15.37 15.78
CA LEU A 160 -48.11 14.80 16.80
C LEU A 160 -48.42 15.82 17.92
N ILE A 161 -47.54 16.83 18.10
CA ILE A 161 -47.77 17.95 19.01
C ILE A 161 -48.51 19.05 18.25
N ASP A 162 -47.85 19.64 17.22
CA ASP A 162 -48.47 20.60 16.29
C ASP A 162 -47.76 20.58 14.93
N ALA A 163 -48.53 20.63 13.83
CA ALA A 163 -48.00 20.58 12.47
C ALA A 163 -47.05 21.76 12.11
N ARG A 164 -47.25 22.93 12.73
CA ARG A 164 -46.44 24.13 12.51
C ARG A 164 -44.98 23.95 13.00
N LEU A 165 -44.76 23.12 14.03
CA LEU A 165 -43.45 22.81 14.55
C LEU A 165 -42.57 22.04 13.52
N LEU A 166 -43.23 21.22 12.67
CA LEU A 166 -42.52 20.54 11.57
C LEU A 166 -41.93 21.53 10.56
N LEU A 167 -42.61 22.65 10.28
CA LEU A 167 -42.10 23.67 9.35
C LEU A 167 -40.82 24.31 9.89
N VAL A 168 -40.80 24.67 11.18
CA VAL A 168 -39.63 25.27 11.83
C VAL A 168 -38.48 24.26 11.87
N ALA A 169 -38.72 23.05 12.35
CA ALA A 169 -37.71 22.00 12.45
C ALA A 169 -37.23 21.57 11.06
N GLY A 170 -38.11 21.50 10.07
CA GLY A 170 -37.79 21.19 8.67
C GLY A 170 -36.86 22.23 8.04
N LEU A 171 -37.15 23.52 8.26
CA LEU A 171 -36.30 24.63 7.79
C LEU A 171 -34.90 24.56 8.39
N VAL A 172 -34.78 24.36 9.71
CA VAL A 172 -33.48 24.21 10.40
C VAL A 172 -32.74 22.99 9.88
N SER A 173 -33.43 21.85 9.74
CA SER A 173 -32.85 20.61 9.20
C SER A 173 -32.35 20.80 7.76
N ALA A 174 -33.10 21.50 6.91
CA ALA A 174 -32.69 21.82 5.56
C ALA A 174 -31.43 22.72 5.54
N LEU A 175 -31.36 23.73 6.40
CA LEU A 175 -30.18 24.59 6.53
C LEU A 175 -28.97 23.79 7.03
N MET A 176 -29.13 22.89 8.01
CA MET A 176 -28.07 21.99 8.46
C MET A 176 -27.62 21.05 7.32
N ALA A 177 -28.55 20.49 6.54
CA ALA A 177 -28.22 19.63 5.39
C ALA A 177 -27.44 20.39 4.32
N VAL A 178 -27.76 21.65 4.05
CA VAL A 178 -26.98 22.53 3.14
C VAL A 178 -25.55 22.69 3.63
N THR A 179 -25.32 22.91 4.93
CA THR A 179 -23.94 23.02 5.49
C THR A 179 -23.15 21.72 5.31
N VAL A 180 -23.78 20.56 5.49
CA VAL A 180 -23.16 19.23 5.22
C VAL A 180 -22.79 19.09 3.74
N LEU A 181 -23.70 19.47 2.83
CA LEU A 181 -23.45 19.40 1.40
C LEU A 181 -22.34 20.34 0.93
N MET A 182 -22.27 21.54 1.48
CA MET A 182 -21.19 22.50 1.20
C MET A 182 -19.83 22.05 1.73
N ALA A 183 -19.78 21.21 2.76
CA ALA A 183 -18.53 20.63 3.26
C ALA A 183 -17.89 19.67 2.25
N ARG A 184 -18.68 19.03 1.39
CA ARG A 184 -18.20 18.00 0.42
C ARG A 184 -17.09 18.48 -0.51
N PRO A 185 -17.25 19.54 -1.32
CA PRO A 185 -16.23 19.96 -2.29
C PRO A 185 -14.99 20.56 -1.63
N LEU A 186 -15.15 21.16 -0.44
CA LEU A 186 -14.07 21.81 0.28
C LEU A 186 -13.06 20.83 0.88
N THR A 187 -13.51 19.61 1.19
CA THR A 187 -12.71 18.60 1.91
C THR A 187 -12.18 17.50 1.01
N LEU A 188 -12.97 17.02 0.03
CA LEU A 188 -12.66 15.83 -0.76
C LEU A 188 -11.42 15.96 -1.64
N ARG A 189 -11.31 17.06 -2.42
CA ARG A 189 -10.20 17.24 -3.35
C ARG A 189 -8.89 17.40 -2.59
N ARG A 190 -8.87 18.24 -1.57
CA ARG A 190 -7.67 18.53 -0.78
C ARG A 190 -7.22 17.36 0.08
N ALA A 191 -8.15 16.63 0.70
CA ALA A 191 -7.83 15.41 1.46
C ALA A 191 -7.20 14.32 0.58
N ARG A 192 -7.71 14.13 -0.64
CA ARG A 192 -7.12 13.18 -1.61
C ARG A 192 -5.71 13.61 -2.04
N GLU A 193 -5.48 14.89 -2.29
CA GLU A 193 -4.17 15.43 -2.65
C GLU A 193 -3.18 15.31 -1.48
N ALA A 194 -3.59 15.64 -0.26
CA ALA A 194 -2.78 15.51 0.94
C ALA A 194 -2.38 14.05 1.17
N GLN A 195 -3.31 13.10 1.03
CA GLN A 195 -3.03 11.68 1.17
C GLN A 195 -2.07 11.14 0.10
N ARG A 196 -2.22 11.56 -1.17
CA ARG A 196 -1.25 11.19 -2.23
C ARG A 196 0.15 11.70 -1.94
N ARG A 197 0.28 12.93 -1.44
CA ARG A 197 1.57 13.52 -1.05
C ARG A 197 2.19 12.80 0.14
N ASP A 198 1.39 12.39 1.13
CA ASP A 198 1.86 11.61 2.28
C ASP A 198 2.48 10.28 1.87
N LEU A 199 1.82 9.57 0.98
CA LEU A 199 2.31 8.29 0.46
C LEU A 199 3.63 8.45 -0.30
N ALA A 200 3.70 9.44 -1.20
CA ALA A 200 4.92 9.73 -1.94
C ALA A 200 6.08 10.10 -0.99
N MET A 201 5.78 10.82 0.08
CA MET A 201 6.76 11.22 1.06
C MET A 201 7.26 10.05 1.92
N ARG A 202 6.37 9.14 2.35
CA ARG A 202 6.73 7.93 3.11
C ARG A 202 7.58 6.98 2.26
N SER A 203 7.20 6.74 1.00
CA SER A 203 7.98 5.88 0.11
C SER A 203 9.39 6.43 -0.15
N GLN A 204 9.53 7.76 -0.29
CA GLN A 204 10.85 8.40 -0.42
C GLN A 204 11.69 8.29 0.87
N LEU A 205 11.06 8.30 2.04
CA LEU A 205 11.78 8.10 3.31
C LEU A 205 12.28 6.68 3.45
N GLU A 206 11.42 5.68 3.20
CA GLU A 206 11.80 4.27 3.23
C GLU A 206 12.96 3.97 2.28
N GLU A 207 12.90 4.51 1.05
CA GLU A 207 13.97 4.38 0.07
C GLU A 207 15.30 4.96 0.59
N ARG A 208 15.27 6.14 1.22
CA ARG A 208 16.47 6.77 1.78
C ARG A 208 17.00 6.05 3.01
N LEU A 209 16.13 5.47 3.84
CA LEU A 209 16.53 4.68 5.01
C LEU A 209 17.22 3.38 4.60
N ARG A 210 16.87 2.77 3.46
CA ARG A 210 17.60 1.63 2.91
C ARG A 210 19.06 1.95 2.60
N HIS A 211 19.36 3.22 2.26
CA HIS A 211 20.71 3.70 2.01
C HIS A 211 21.34 4.42 3.22
N ALA A 212 20.83 4.15 4.45
CA ALA A 212 21.29 4.80 5.67
C ALA A 212 22.81 4.77 5.88
N PRO A 213 23.55 3.67 5.62
CA PRO A 213 25.00 3.65 5.76
C PRO A 213 25.69 4.69 4.87
N SER A 214 25.32 4.75 3.60
CA SER A 214 25.88 5.74 2.65
C SER A 214 25.51 7.17 3.05
N VAL A 215 24.26 7.39 3.50
CA VAL A 215 23.78 8.69 3.98
C VAL A 215 24.57 9.18 5.18
N ALA A 216 24.91 8.28 6.12
CA ALA A 216 25.67 8.61 7.32
C ALA A 216 27.12 8.92 7.00
N VAL A 217 27.81 8.05 6.25
CA VAL A 217 29.23 8.19 5.92
C VAL A 217 29.50 9.42 5.05
N MET A 218 28.60 9.71 4.10
CA MET A 218 28.74 10.87 3.20
C MET A 218 28.21 12.18 3.80
N GLY A 219 27.80 12.21 5.08
CA GLY A 219 27.30 13.41 5.75
C GLY A 219 26.01 13.99 5.15
N MET A 220 25.19 13.17 4.45
CA MET A 220 23.98 13.64 3.76
C MET A 220 22.77 13.84 4.71
N ALA A 221 22.84 13.33 5.94
CA ALA A 221 21.74 13.34 6.90
C ALA A 221 21.16 14.75 7.15
N PRO A 222 21.94 15.83 7.34
CA PRO A 222 21.39 17.18 7.56
C PRO A 222 20.62 17.73 6.36
N MET A 223 21.06 17.41 5.12
CA MET A 223 20.37 17.85 3.92
C MET A 223 19.03 17.12 3.74
N ILE A 224 19.03 15.79 3.95
CA ILE A 224 17.83 14.95 3.90
C ILE A 224 16.83 15.41 4.96
N ALA A 225 17.30 15.65 6.21
CA ALA A 225 16.45 16.16 7.29
C ALA A 225 15.84 17.53 6.98
N ARG A 226 16.62 18.46 6.40
CA ARG A 226 16.10 19.78 5.97
C ARG A 226 15.04 19.65 4.88
N ARG A 227 15.26 18.78 3.90
CA ARG A 227 14.30 18.52 2.82
C ARG A 227 13.01 17.90 3.34
N TRP A 228 13.16 16.94 4.28
CA TRP A 228 12.03 16.34 4.97
C TRP A 228 11.21 17.34 5.79
N ARG A 229 11.87 18.14 6.64
CA ARG A 229 11.19 19.17 7.45
C ARG A 229 10.38 20.12 6.59
N ARG A 230 10.94 20.63 5.49
CA ARG A 230 10.21 21.54 4.58
C ARG A 230 8.95 20.88 4.00
N ALA A 231 9.04 19.61 3.60
CA ALA A 231 7.91 18.87 3.08
C ALA A 231 6.87 18.56 4.19
N ALA A 232 7.34 18.20 5.39
CA ALA A 232 6.49 17.98 6.56
C ALA A 232 5.77 19.25 7.01
N ASP A 233 6.48 20.39 7.08
CA ASP A 233 5.90 21.69 7.45
C ASP A 233 4.83 22.15 6.45
N ALA A 234 5.08 21.97 5.15
CA ALA A 234 4.08 22.30 4.12
C ALA A 234 2.82 21.47 4.29
N ARG A 235 2.99 20.16 4.54
CA ARG A 235 1.88 19.23 4.80
C ARG A 235 1.13 19.62 6.07
N GLN A 236 1.83 19.85 7.18
CA GLN A 236 1.20 20.20 8.46
C GLN A 236 0.35 21.48 8.33
N ARG A 237 0.81 22.46 7.54
CA ARG A 237 0.02 23.67 7.25
C ARG A 237 -1.25 23.36 6.46
N ASP A 238 -1.17 22.47 5.46
CA ASP A 238 -2.35 22.07 4.68
C ASP A 238 -3.34 21.25 5.52
N ASP A 239 -2.84 20.29 6.32
CA ASP A 239 -3.65 19.50 7.25
C ASP A 239 -4.31 20.39 8.30
N ALA A 240 -3.57 21.36 8.88
CA ALA A 240 -4.10 22.32 9.84
C ALA A 240 -5.21 23.20 9.21
N ARG A 241 -5.01 23.67 7.97
CA ARG A 241 -6.04 24.46 7.26
C ARG A 241 -7.31 23.64 7.01
N ILE A 242 -7.18 22.37 6.66
CA ILE A 242 -8.31 21.45 6.48
C ILE A 242 -9.02 21.23 7.82
N ALA A 243 -8.25 20.94 8.88
CA ALA A 243 -8.77 20.72 10.22
C ALA A 243 -9.53 21.93 10.74
N VAL A 244 -8.96 23.16 10.60
CA VAL A 244 -9.63 24.41 11.01
C VAL A 244 -10.96 24.60 10.27
N ARG A 245 -11.01 24.35 8.97
CA ARG A 245 -12.25 24.47 8.18
C ARG A 245 -13.31 23.45 8.58
N LEU A 246 -12.90 22.20 8.81
CA LEU A 246 -13.81 21.16 9.29
C LEU A 246 -14.34 21.49 10.69
N THR A 247 -13.47 21.95 11.58
CA THR A 247 -13.87 22.37 12.92
C THR A 247 -14.81 23.59 12.87
N ALA A 248 -14.53 24.58 12.02
CA ALA A 248 -15.41 25.74 11.84
C ALA A 248 -16.80 25.33 11.32
N LEU A 249 -16.87 24.39 10.35
CA LEU A 249 -18.12 23.85 9.87
C LEU A 249 -18.86 23.08 10.97
N ALA A 250 -18.14 22.24 11.74
CA ALA A 250 -18.72 21.48 12.84
C ALA A 250 -19.25 22.40 13.95
N MET A 251 -18.50 23.45 14.31
CA MET A 251 -18.95 24.45 15.29
C MET A 251 -20.15 25.27 14.77
N GLY A 252 -20.13 25.63 13.47
CA GLY A 252 -21.26 26.31 12.83
C GLY A 252 -22.53 25.46 12.84
N THR A 253 -22.42 24.15 12.63
CA THR A 253 -23.58 23.24 12.72
C THR A 253 -24.03 23.00 14.16
N ALA A 254 -23.12 22.92 15.13
CA ALA A 254 -23.48 22.86 16.54
C ALA A 254 -24.23 24.11 16.99
N LEU A 255 -23.76 25.30 16.58
CA LEU A 255 -24.48 26.55 16.83
C LEU A 255 -25.87 26.53 16.18
N LEU A 256 -25.95 26.10 14.92
CA LEU A 256 -27.22 26.02 14.19
C LEU A 256 -28.21 25.04 14.85
N ARG A 257 -27.70 23.93 15.41
CA ARG A 257 -28.49 23.01 16.22
C ARG A 257 -29.09 23.72 17.44
N HIS A 258 -28.28 24.40 18.25
CA HIS A 258 -28.75 25.08 19.45
C HIS A 258 -29.74 26.21 19.12
N LEU A 259 -29.45 27.00 18.08
CA LEU A 259 -30.40 28.03 17.61
C LEU A 259 -31.70 27.39 17.08
N GLY A 260 -31.61 26.24 16.43
CA GLY A 260 -32.74 25.47 15.97
C GLY A 260 -33.62 24.98 17.13
N VAL A 261 -33.00 24.46 18.20
CA VAL A 261 -33.73 24.08 19.42
C VAL A 261 -34.44 25.28 20.05
N VAL A 262 -33.74 26.41 20.15
CA VAL A 262 -34.33 27.69 20.66
C VAL A 262 -35.48 28.13 19.76
N ALA A 263 -35.36 28.01 18.44
CA ALA A 263 -36.42 28.38 17.50
C ALA A 263 -37.66 27.50 17.65
N VAL A 264 -37.49 26.16 17.82
CA VAL A 264 -38.60 25.23 18.04
C VAL A 264 -39.23 25.46 19.40
N LEU A 265 -38.45 25.66 20.46
CA LEU A 265 -38.98 26.02 21.79
C LEU A 265 -39.77 27.34 21.75
N GLY A 266 -39.22 28.37 21.07
CA GLY A 266 -39.90 29.67 20.91
C GLY A 266 -41.22 29.57 20.13
N ALA A 267 -41.21 28.76 19.04
CA ALA A 267 -42.42 28.49 18.28
C ALA A 267 -43.47 27.74 19.12
N ALA A 268 -43.05 26.71 19.87
CA ALA A 268 -43.96 25.98 20.77
C ALA A 268 -44.48 26.87 21.90
N ALA A 269 -43.64 27.71 22.49
CA ALA A 269 -44.05 28.68 23.49
C ALA A 269 -45.05 29.70 22.93
N TRP A 270 -44.86 30.18 21.67
CA TRP A 270 -45.82 31.04 21.00
C TRP A 270 -47.19 30.31 20.80
N LEU A 271 -47.18 29.03 20.39
CA LEU A 271 -48.37 28.22 20.28
C LEU A 271 -49.07 28.03 21.63
N TYR A 272 -48.30 27.92 22.71
CA TYR A 272 -48.83 27.87 24.06
C TYR A 272 -49.59 29.15 24.41
N THR A 273 -49.06 30.35 24.06
CA THR A 273 -49.77 31.61 24.28
C THR A 273 -51.08 31.74 23.49
N LEU A 274 -51.23 30.98 22.39
CA LEU A 274 -52.46 30.89 21.61
C LEU A 274 -53.45 29.87 22.19
N GLY A 275 -53.02 29.03 23.14
CA GLY A 275 -53.82 27.96 23.73
C GLY A 275 -53.90 26.68 22.92
N ASP A 276 -53.05 26.52 21.89
CA ASP A 276 -53.01 25.38 20.97
C ASP A 276 -52.26 24.15 21.52
N VAL A 277 -51.32 24.36 22.44
CA VAL A 277 -50.47 23.30 23.04
C VAL A 277 -50.30 23.51 24.54
N THR A 278 -49.88 22.46 25.27
CA THR A 278 -49.65 22.49 26.71
C THR A 278 -48.20 22.86 27.08
N GLU A 279 -47.93 23.17 28.36
CA GLU A 279 -46.56 23.42 28.86
C GLU A 279 -45.66 22.20 28.66
N ALA A 280 -46.21 20.99 28.81
CA ALA A 280 -45.53 19.74 28.58
C ALA A 280 -45.09 19.57 27.12
N ASP A 281 -45.94 19.98 26.17
CA ASP A 281 -45.68 19.94 24.74
C ASP A 281 -44.48 20.83 24.35
N VAL A 282 -44.37 22.02 24.95
CA VAL A 282 -43.23 22.95 24.69
C VAL A 282 -41.91 22.28 25.01
N ILE A 283 -41.82 21.63 26.16
CA ILE A 283 -40.59 20.96 26.58
C ILE A 283 -40.30 19.72 25.72
N ALA A 284 -41.35 18.92 25.47
CA ALA A 284 -41.24 17.72 24.63
C ALA A 284 -40.78 18.07 23.20
N ALA A 285 -41.35 19.13 22.58
CA ALA A 285 -40.97 19.59 21.25
C ALA A 285 -39.46 19.98 21.18
N GLY A 286 -38.98 20.72 22.19
CA GLY A 286 -37.57 21.09 22.27
C GLY A 286 -36.62 19.89 22.36
N LEU A 287 -36.99 18.89 23.18
CA LEU A 287 -36.19 17.66 23.34
C LEU A 287 -36.20 16.79 22.08
N VAL A 288 -37.35 16.66 21.38
CA VAL A 288 -37.43 15.94 20.11
C VAL A 288 -36.60 16.64 19.04
N ALA A 289 -36.70 17.97 18.94
CA ALA A 289 -35.93 18.76 17.98
C ALA A 289 -34.40 18.64 18.23
N ASP A 290 -33.96 18.67 19.50
CA ASP A 290 -32.58 18.46 19.87
C ASP A 290 -32.05 17.11 19.34
N ARG A 291 -32.80 16.05 19.50
CA ARG A 291 -32.46 14.73 19.02
C ARG A 291 -32.42 14.63 17.49
N ALA A 292 -33.40 15.23 16.81
CA ALA A 292 -33.40 15.31 15.36
C ALA A 292 -32.15 16.00 14.81
N PHE A 293 -31.82 17.16 15.34
CA PHE A 293 -30.64 17.94 14.90
C PHE A 293 -29.31 17.25 15.26
N ALA A 294 -29.24 16.53 16.38
CA ALA A 294 -28.04 15.76 16.78
C ALA A 294 -27.65 14.68 15.75
N VAL A 295 -28.62 14.06 15.08
CA VAL A 295 -28.37 13.08 14.00
C VAL A 295 -27.64 13.74 12.83
N LEU A 296 -28.09 14.93 12.41
CA LEU A 296 -27.47 15.69 11.32
C LEU A 296 -26.07 16.19 11.69
N GLU A 297 -25.89 16.66 12.92
CA GLU A 297 -24.57 17.05 13.43
C GLU A 297 -23.60 15.86 13.46
N GLY A 298 -24.04 14.71 13.93
CA GLY A 298 -23.27 13.46 13.97
C GLY A 298 -22.71 13.04 12.59
N LEU A 299 -23.46 13.31 11.53
CA LEU A 299 -23.03 13.04 10.16
C LEU A 299 -21.83 13.89 9.74
N ILE A 300 -21.75 15.14 10.19
CA ILE A 300 -20.59 16.03 9.91
C ILE A 300 -19.34 15.51 10.59
N TRP A 301 -19.44 15.18 11.87
CA TRP A 301 -18.33 14.62 12.63
C TRP A 301 -17.84 13.27 12.06
N GLY A 302 -18.74 12.44 11.55
CA GLY A 302 -18.44 11.16 10.91
C GLY A 302 -18.04 11.24 9.45
N TRP A 303 -18.14 12.44 8.82
CA TRP A 303 -17.95 12.60 7.38
C TRP A 303 -16.57 12.19 6.89
N GLY A 304 -15.51 12.50 7.66
CA GLY A 304 -14.13 12.12 7.37
C GLY A 304 -13.96 10.61 7.24
N ASP A 305 -14.54 9.84 8.17
CA ASP A 305 -14.48 8.38 8.18
C ASP A 305 -15.18 7.78 6.94
N VAL A 306 -16.37 8.30 6.60
CA VAL A 306 -17.14 7.85 5.42
C VAL A 306 -16.36 8.08 4.13
N MET A 307 -15.69 9.24 4.02
CA MET A 307 -14.91 9.59 2.83
C MET A 307 -13.62 8.78 2.73
N ALA A 308 -12.94 8.53 3.85
CA ALA A 308 -11.77 7.67 3.91
C ALA A 308 -12.12 6.23 3.47
N ALA A 309 -13.23 5.70 3.99
CA ALA A 309 -13.73 4.37 3.63
C ALA A 309 -14.09 4.25 2.15
N ARG A 310 -14.79 5.26 1.58
CA ARG A 310 -15.10 5.29 0.14
C ARG A 310 -13.83 5.34 -0.70
N GLY A 311 -12.88 6.19 -0.34
CA GLY A 311 -11.61 6.28 -1.04
C GLY A 311 -10.80 4.98 -0.99
N ALA A 312 -10.75 4.32 0.15
CA ALA A 312 -10.12 3.02 0.32
C ALA A 312 -10.80 1.93 -0.53
N ARG A 313 -12.14 1.89 -0.50
CA ARG A 313 -12.93 0.97 -1.34
C ARG A 313 -12.65 1.16 -2.82
N ASP A 314 -12.66 2.41 -3.31
CA ASP A 314 -12.47 2.72 -4.72
C ASP A 314 -11.07 2.30 -5.19
N ARG A 315 -10.02 2.51 -4.35
CA ARG A 315 -8.65 2.07 -4.65
C ARG A 315 -8.51 0.54 -4.63
N LEU A 316 -9.10 -0.13 -3.64
CA LEU A 316 -9.15 -1.59 -3.62
C LEU A 316 -9.88 -2.14 -4.84
N MET A 317 -11.01 -1.54 -5.23
CA MET A 317 -11.74 -1.95 -6.43
C MET A 317 -10.87 -1.82 -7.68
N ALA A 318 -10.20 -0.69 -7.86
CA ALA A 318 -9.27 -0.48 -8.99
C ALA A 318 -8.11 -1.49 -8.98
N LEU A 319 -7.57 -1.83 -7.80
CA LEU A 319 -6.53 -2.85 -7.65
C LEU A 319 -7.03 -4.24 -8.08
N PHE A 320 -8.21 -4.63 -7.63
CA PHE A 320 -8.82 -5.91 -7.97
C PHE A 320 -9.21 -6.01 -9.45
N GLU A 321 -9.68 -4.91 -10.07
CA GLU A 321 -10.01 -4.82 -11.49
C GLU A 321 -8.76 -4.86 -12.38
N ALA A 322 -7.68 -4.23 -11.94
CA ALA A 322 -6.40 -4.24 -12.67
C ALA A 322 -5.63 -5.56 -12.53
N SER A 323 -6.05 -6.44 -11.63
CA SER A 323 -5.39 -7.72 -11.37
C SER A 323 -5.94 -8.80 -12.29
N PRO A 324 -5.10 -9.70 -12.80
CA PRO A 324 -5.57 -10.82 -13.60
C PRO A 324 -6.58 -11.65 -12.78
N PRO A 325 -7.61 -12.21 -13.41
CA PRO A 325 -8.60 -13.04 -12.74
C PRO A 325 -7.91 -14.19 -11.98
N ALA A 326 -8.45 -14.53 -10.81
CA ALA A 326 -8.04 -15.76 -10.13
C ALA A 326 -8.34 -16.93 -11.10
N ARG A 327 -7.30 -17.56 -11.59
CA ARG A 327 -7.46 -18.69 -12.50
C ARG A 327 -7.62 -19.94 -11.66
N ASP A 328 -8.82 -20.49 -11.62
CA ASP A 328 -9.04 -21.91 -11.34
C ASP A 328 -8.48 -22.68 -12.55
N SER A 329 -7.15 -22.62 -12.76
CA SER A 329 -6.53 -23.37 -13.83
C SER A 329 -6.51 -24.84 -13.42
N MET A 330 -7.03 -25.67 -14.31
CA MET A 330 -6.85 -27.11 -14.18
C MET A 330 -5.36 -27.41 -13.95
N PRO A 331 -5.00 -28.22 -12.95
CA PRO A 331 -3.60 -28.55 -12.72
C PRO A 331 -2.97 -29.13 -13.98
N LEU A 332 -1.90 -28.50 -14.45
CA LEU A 332 -1.13 -29.00 -15.59
C LEU A 332 -0.22 -30.16 -15.12
N PRO A 333 0.09 -31.10 -15.99
CA PRO A 333 1.02 -32.22 -15.67
C PRO A 333 2.40 -31.65 -15.29
N VAL A 334 3.16 -32.45 -14.54
CA VAL A 334 4.56 -32.10 -14.19
C VAL A 334 5.36 -31.88 -15.46
N PRO A 335 6.01 -30.72 -15.63
CA PRO A 335 6.70 -30.40 -16.87
C PRO A 335 7.97 -31.25 -17.03
N ALA A 336 8.29 -31.60 -18.29
CA ALA A 336 9.55 -32.21 -18.65
C ALA A 336 10.69 -31.19 -18.73
N GLY A 337 10.35 -29.92 -19.00
CA GLY A 337 11.28 -28.80 -19.02
C GLY A 337 11.61 -28.25 -20.42
N ALA A 338 10.86 -28.57 -21.47
CA ALA A 338 11.04 -27.95 -22.79
C ALA A 338 10.66 -26.46 -22.73
N LEU A 339 11.58 -25.59 -23.14
CA LEU A 339 11.37 -24.15 -23.14
C LEU A 339 11.32 -23.61 -24.57
N ALA A 340 10.25 -22.93 -24.95
CA ALA A 340 10.10 -22.30 -26.26
C ALA A 340 9.76 -20.81 -26.10
N VAL A 341 10.55 -19.96 -26.73
CA VAL A 341 10.33 -18.50 -26.79
C VAL A 341 9.99 -18.14 -28.24
N GLN A 342 8.82 -17.52 -28.44
CA GLN A 342 8.29 -17.22 -29.76
C GLN A 342 7.99 -15.73 -29.87
N GLN A 343 8.77 -15.01 -30.69
CA GLN A 343 8.61 -13.60 -30.98
C GLN A 343 8.37 -12.72 -29.72
N ALA A 344 9.11 -13.00 -28.64
CA ALA A 344 8.90 -12.37 -27.35
C ALA A 344 9.36 -10.91 -27.36
N VAL A 345 8.43 -10.00 -27.17
CA VAL A 345 8.67 -8.55 -26.95
C VAL A 345 8.38 -8.24 -25.49
N VAL A 346 9.41 -7.81 -24.75
CA VAL A 346 9.29 -7.56 -23.29
C VAL A 346 9.72 -6.14 -22.98
N ALA A 347 8.86 -5.41 -22.29
CA ALA A 347 9.19 -4.11 -21.70
C ALA A 347 9.24 -4.23 -20.17
N PRO A 348 10.11 -3.46 -19.51
CA PRO A 348 10.09 -3.42 -18.04
C PRO A 348 8.76 -2.83 -17.54
N PRO A 349 8.30 -3.22 -16.35
CA PRO A 349 7.08 -2.71 -15.76
C PRO A 349 7.08 -1.18 -15.65
N GLY A 350 6.03 -0.55 -16.19
CA GLY A 350 5.93 0.91 -16.28
C GLY A 350 6.74 1.57 -17.40
N GLY A 351 7.62 0.82 -18.08
CA GLY A 351 8.37 1.28 -19.26
C GLY A 351 7.55 1.14 -20.52
N ARG A 352 7.67 2.12 -21.43
CA ARG A 352 7.01 2.10 -22.75
C ARG A 352 7.91 1.54 -23.86
N VAL A 353 9.21 1.46 -23.59
CA VAL A 353 10.20 1.01 -24.59
C VAL A 353 10.52 -0.47 -24.35
N PRO A 354 10.34 -1.35 -25.34
CA PRO A 354 10.68 -2.76 -25.19
C PRO A 354 12.21 -2.94 -25.12
N VAL A 355 12.65 -3.74 -24.15
CA VAL A 355 14.04 -4.16 -23.98
C VAL A 355 14.34 -5.40 -24.82
N LEU A 356 13.41 -6.37 -24.86
CA LEU A 356 13.50 -7.51 -25.78
C LEU A 356 12.59 -7.26 -26.99
N LYS A 357 13.13 -7.53 -28.17
CA LYS A 357 12.54 -7.11 -29.47
C LYS A 357 12.33 -8.31 -30.38
N GLY A 358 11.35 -9.17 -30.08
CA GLY A 358 10.98 -10.30 -30.94
C GLY A 358 11.93 -11.50 -30.85
N LEU A 359 12.37 -11.86 -29.62
CA LEU A 359 13.22 -13.01 -29.42
C LEU A 359 12.51 -14.32 -29.76
N SER A 360 13.24 -15.23 -30.42
CA SER A 360 12.77 -16.59 -30.69
C SER A 360 13.92 -17.58 -30.54
N PHE A 361 13.70 -18.60 -29.72
CA PHE A 361 14.59 -19.77 -29.58
C PHE A 361 13.87 -20.91 -28.86
N ASP A 362 14.37 -22.12 -29.05
CA ASP A 362 13.87 -23.33 -28.41
C ASP A 362 15.00 -24.03 -27.66
N LEU A 363 14.67 -24.62 -26.51
CA LEU A 363 15.56 -25.41 -25.68
C LEU A 363 14.86 -26.73 -25.33
N PRO A 364 15.42 -27.87 -25.70
CA PRO A 364 14.82 -29.18 -25.40
C PRO A 364 14.84 -29.47 -23.89
N PRO A 365 14.03 -30.44 -23.42
CA PRO A 365 14.09 -30.91 -22.04
C PRO A 365 15.52 -31.32 -21.68
N GLY A 366 16.00 -30.92 -20.50
CA GLY A 366 17.37 -31.20 -20.05
C GLY A 366 18.46 -30.37 -20.74
N GLY A 367 18.10 -29.52 -21.71
CA GLY A 367 19.06 -28.64 -22.38
C GLY A 367 19.66 -27.59 -21.47
N SER A 368 20.89 -27.17 -21.73
CA SER A 368 21.56 -26.12 -20.97
C SER A 368 21.96 -24.95 -21.87
N LEU A 369 21.55 -23.72 -21.47
CA LEU A 369 21.72 -22.50 -22.23
C LEU A 369 22.50 -21.43 -21.42
N GLY A 370 23.62 -20.98 -21.96
CA GLY A 370 24.33 -19.80 -21.48
C GLY A 370 23.86 -18.56 -22.23
N VAL A 371 23.54 -17.49 -21.52
CA VAL A 371 23.16 -16.20 -22.11
C VAL A 371 24.27 -15.17 -21.84
N ILE A 372 24.86 -14.67 -22.91
CA ILE A 372 25.92 -13.65 -22.85
C ILE A 372 25.54 -12.41 -23.65
N GLY A 373 26.24 -11.30 -23.42
CA GLY A 373 26.03 -10.05 -24.16
C GLY A 373 26.49 -8.84 -23.33
N PRO A 374 26.61 -7.66 -23.95
CA PRO A 374 27.00 -6.45 -23.25
C PRO A 374 26.02 -6.05 -22.14
N SER A 375 26.49 -5.16 -21.24
CA SER A 375 25.60 -4.59 -20.22
C SER A 375 24.45 -3.83 -20.92
N GLY A 376 23.23 -3.99 -20.41
CA GLY A 376 22.03 -3.39 -21.02
C GLY A 376 21.45 -4.15 -22.22
N ALA A 377 22.05 -5.26 -22.69
CA ALA A 377 21.52 -6.05 -23.81
C ALA A 377 20.15 -6.71 -23.53
N GLY A 378 19.69 -6.76 -22.28
CA GLY A 378 18.40 -7.35 -21.90
C GLY A 378 18.49 -8.74 -21.27
N LYS A 379 19.67 -9.20 -20.85
CA LYS A 379 19.89 -10.54 -20.25
C LYS A 379 19.00 -10.82 -19.04
N SER A 380 19.00 -9.93 -18.05
CA SER A 380 18.15 -10.07 -16.86
C SER A 380 16.67 -9.91 -17.17
N THR A 381 16.32 -9.14 -18.21
CA THR A 381 14.95 -9.07 -18.72
C THR A 381 14.51 -10.41 -19.31
N LEU A 382 15.41 -11.08 -20.04
CA LEU A 382 15.16 -12.43 -20.54
C LEU A 382 14.97 -13.41 -19.40
N ALA A 383 15.86 -13.44 -18.40
CA ALA A 383 15.76 -14.32 -17.23
C ALA A 383 14.39 -14.15 -16.52
N ARG A 384 13.97 -12.90 -16.31
CA ARG A 384 12.65 -12.61 -15.71
C ARG A 384 11.47 -13.03 -16.58
N ALA A 385 11.60 -12.93 -17.90
CA ALA A 385 10.56 -13.38 -18.83
C ALA A 385 10.43 -14.92 -18.85
N LEU A 386 11.55 -15.64 -18.76
CA LEU A 386 11.60 -17.10 -18.77
C LEU A 386 10.97 -17.74 -17.52
N VAL A 387 10.96 -17.04 -16.40
CA VAL A 387 10.30 -17.49 -15.17
C VAL A 387 8.87 -16.94 -15.03
N GLY A 388 8.37 -16.22 -16.05
CA GLY A 388 7.01 -15.67 -16.04
C GLY A 388 6.82 -14.42 -15.19
N LEU A 389 7.89 -13.86 -14.61
CA LEU A 389 7.84 -12.64 -13.78
C LEU A 389 7.48 -11.41 -14.62
N TRP A 390 8.04 -11.30 -15.83
CA TRP A 390 7.72 -10.25 -16.81
C TRP A 390 7.11 -10.87 -18.07
N PRO A 391 5.78 -10.99 -18.13
CA PRO A 391 5.13 -11.60 -19.28
C PRO A 391 5.38 -10.75 -20.54
N PRO A 392 5.64 -11.38 -21.70
CA PRO A 392 5.85 -10.65 -22.94
C PRO A 392 4.58 -9.88 -23.36
N ALA A 393 4.76 -8.63 -23.84
CA ALA A 393 3.69 -7.81 -24.38
C ALA A 393 3.20 -8.37 -25.74
N GLN A 394 4.11 -8.96 -26.52
CA GLN A 394 3.84 -9.69 -27.76
C GLN A 394 4.65 -10.98 -27.77
N GLY A 395 4.15 -11.98 -28.48
CA GLY A 395 4.77 -13.30 -28.48
C GLY A 395 4.41 -14.13 -27.24
N LYS A 396 5.12 -15.24 -27.04
CA LYS A 396 4.85 -16.22 -25.98
C LYS A 396 6.13 -16.84 -25.45
N VAL A 397 6.14 -17.13 -24.15
CA VAL A 397 7.11 -18.03 -23.52
C VAL A 397 6.35 -19.26 -23.05
N ARG A 398 6.78 -20.43 -23.50
CA ARG A 398 6.09 -21.70 -23.25
C ARG A 398 7.00 -22.67 -22.51
N LEU A 399 6.42 -23.38 -21.54
CA LEU A 399 7.03 -24.54 -20.87
C LEU A 399 6.20 -25.75 -21.26
N ASP A 400 6.86 -26.72 -21.92
CA ASP A 400 6.22 -27.91 -22.49
C ASP A 400 4.98 -27.62 -23.36
N GLY A 401 5.12 -26.64 -24.26
CA GLY A 401 4.06 -26.21 -25.16
C GLY A 401 3.01 -25.30 -24.53
N ASN A 402 2.91 -25.22 -23.20
CA ASN A 402 1.96 -24.38 -22.49
C ASN A 402 2.53 -22.99 -22.22
N ASP A 403 1.78 -21.93 -22.55
CA ASP A 403 2.17 -20.55 -22.26
C ASP A 403 2.30 -20.36 -20.74
N LEU A 404 3.40 -19.75 -20.27
CA LEU A 404 3.63 -19.50 -18.84
C LEU A 404 2.50 -18.69 -18.19
N ARG A 405 1.80 -17.87 -18.95
CA ARG A 405 0.62 -17.14 -18.49
C ARG A 405 -0.55 -18.02 -18.10
N ASN A 406 -0.60 -19.27 -18.57
CA ASN A 406 -1.67 -20.22 -18.27
C ASN A 406 -1.39 -21.11 -17.06
N TRP A 407 -0.15 -21.10 -16.57
CA TRP A 407 0.21 -21.83 -15.36
C TRP A 407 -0.34 -21.13 -14.11
N ASN A 408 -0.78 -21.93 -13.14
CA ASN A 408 -0.99 -21.43 -11.79
C ASN A 408 0.39 -21.10 -11.18
N THR A 409 0.52 -19.94 -10.55
CA THR A 409 1.79 -19.48 -9.98
C THR A 409 2.34 -20.44 -8.93
N ASP A 410 1.47 -21.05 -8.09
CA ASP A 410 1.88 -21.98 -7.05
C ASP A 410 2.37 -23.31 -7.64
N GLN A 411 1.77 -23.76 -8.74
CA GLN A 411 2.25 -24.93 -9.46
C GLN A 411 3.55 -24.66 -10.18
N LEU A 412 3.62 -23.57 -10.94
CA LEU A 412 4.83 -23.20 -11.68
C LEU A 412 6.02 -23.04 -10.73
N GLY A 413 5.81 -22.42 -9.57
CA GLY A 413 6.83 -22.19 -8.55
C GLY A 413 7.48 -23.47 -8.03
N ARG A 414 6.77 -24.60 -8.02
CA ARG A 414 7.33 -25.91 -7.62
C ARG A 414 8.30 -26.48 -8.67
N HIS A 415 8.09 -26.12 -9.94
CA HIS A 415 8.83 -26.68 -11.08
C HIS A 415 9.90 -25.72 -11.62
N VAL A 416 9.95 -24.47 -11.10
CA VAL A 416 10.92 -23.45 -11.52
C VAL A 416 11.80 -23.05 -10.36
N GLY A 417 13.12 -23.10 -10.58
CA GLY A 417 14.14 -22.53 -9.72
C GLY A 417 14.63 -21.21 -10.30
N TYR A 418 14.71 -20.14 -9.50
CA TYR A 418 15.17 -18.84 -9.96
C TYR A 418 16.14 -18.20 -8.97
N VAL A 419 17.27 -17.73 -9.48
CA VAL A 419 18.20 -16.86 -8.77
C VAL A 419 18.26 -15.53 -9.50
N SER A 420 17.87 -14.45 -8.83
CA SER A 420 17.97 -13.08 -9.35
C SER A 420 19.37 -12.52 -9.19
N GLN A 421 19.71 -11.53 -10.00
CA GLN A 421 20.97 -10.79 -9.91
C GLN A 421 21.13 -10.11 -8.53
N ASP A 422 20.07 -9.50 -8.01
CA ASP A 422 20.02 -9.00 -6.64
C ASP A 422 19.48 -10.11 -5.72
N ILE A 423 20.25 -10.44 -4.68
CA ILE A 423 19.88 -11.51 -3.74
C ILE A 423 18.95 -10.95 -2.70
N ASP A 424 17.69 -11.34 -2.77
CA ASP A 424 16.67 -11.02 -1.75
C ASP A 424 16.38 -12.27 -0.91
N LEU A 425 16.91 -12.31 0.32
CA LEU A 425 16.53 -13.31 1.32
C LEU A 425 15.48 -12.70 2.26
N MET A 426 14.55 -13.54 2.70
CA MET A 426 13.49 -13.11 3.60
C MET A 426 13.97 -13.19 5.04
N ASP A 427 13.41 -12.36 5.91
CA ASP A 427 13.63 -12.46 7.36
C ASP A 427 13.13 -13.84 7.85
N GLY A 428 13.95 -14.50 8.67
CA GLY A 428 13.74 -15.87 9.12
C GLY A 428 15.06 -16.63 9.23
N THR A 429 14.99 -17.96 9.28
CA THR A 429 16.16 -18.84 9.35
C THR A 429 16.70 -19.20 7.96
N VAL A 430 17.92 -19.76 7.92
CA VAL A 430 18.49 -20.34 6.68
C VAL A 430 17.60 -21.45 6.15
N ALA A 431 17.12 -22.35 7.02
CA ALA A 431 16.24 -23.47 6.64
C ALA A 431 14.94 -22.97 6.01
N GLU A 432 14.27 -21.99 6.62
CA GLU A 432 13.04 -21.40 6.08
C GLU A 432 13.26 -20.75 4.71
N ASN A 433 14.38 -20.05 4.53
CA ASN A 433 14.72 -19.47 3.22
C ASN A 433 14.96 -20.52 2.15
N ILE A 434 15.68 -21.62 2.45
CA ILE A 434 15.90 -22.73 1.52
C ILE A 434 14.55 -23.40 1.20
N ALA A 435 13.70 -23.63 2.22
CA ALA A 435 12.36 -24.22 2.08
C ALA A 435 11.33 -23.27 1.45
N ARG A 436 11.78 -22.10 0.88
CA ARG A 436 10.92 -21.09 0.23
C ARG A 436 9.81 -20.57 1.15
N MET A 437 10.11 -20.41 2.45
CA MET A 437 9.18 -20.01 3.52
C MET A 437 7.96 -20.94 3.68
N GLY A 438 8.06 -22.16 3.17
CA GLY A 438 7.06 -23.21 3.34
C GLY A 438 7.35 -24.12 4.54
N VAL A 439 6.73 -25.30 4.54
CA VAL A 439 7.05 -26.33 5.54
C VAL A 439 8.50 -26.78 5.35
N VAL A 440 9.26 -26.75 6.44
CA VAL A 440 10.69 -27.12 6.42
C VAL A 440 10.81 -28.63 6.53
N GLU A 441 11.03 -29.29 5.38
CA GLU A 441 11.39 -30.70 5.34
C GLU A 441 12.91 -30.83 5.41
N ALA A 442 13.41 -31.29 6.56
CA ALA A 442 14.85 -31.27 6.85
C ALA A 442 15.69 -32.03 5.80
N ALA A 443 15.19 -33.16 5.29
CA ALA A 443 15.86 -33.96 4.28
C ALA A 443 16.06 -33.17 2.98
N ASP A 444 15.02 -32.49 2.50
CA ASP A 444 15.04 -31.72 1.26
C ASP A 444 15.91 -30.47 1.37
N VAL A 445 15.87 -29.80 2.53
CA VAL A 445 16.72 -28.63 2.84
C VAL A 445 18.20 -29.04 2.84
N ILE A 446 18.55 -30.13 3.51
CA ILE A 446 19.92 -30.66 3.55
C ILE A 446 20.37 -31.08 2.14
N GLN A 447 19.51 -31.73 1.38
CA GLN A 447 19.81 -32.13 0.00
C GLN A 447 20.09 -30.91 -0.88
N ALA A 448 19.25 -29.87 -0.83
CA ALA A 448 19.44 -28.64 -1.58
C ALA A 448 20.75 -27.94 -1.18
N ALA A 449 21.07 -27.89 0.12
CA ALA A 449 22.31 -27.31 0.62
C ALA A 449 23.55 -28.10 0.19
N ARG A 450 23.50 -29.43 0.18
CA ARG A 450 24.59 -30.29 -0.31
C ARG A 450 24.87 -30.10 -1.78
N ARG A 451 23.82 -29.96 -2.61
CA ARG A 451 23.94 -29.73 -4.06
C ARG A 451 24.77 -28.49 -4.39
N VAL A 452 24.72 -27.45 -3.57
CA VAL A 452 25.45 -26.18 -3.78
C VAL A 452 26.72 -26.07 -2.92
N GLY A 453 27.16 -27.15 -2.27
CA GLY A 453 28.34 -27.15 -1.40
C GLY A 453 28.21 -26.30 -0.14
N LEU A 454 26.96 -26.08 0.34
CA LEU A 454 26.65 -25.20 1.46
C LEU A 454 26.61 -25.93 2.81
N HIS A 455 26.33 -27.25 2.81
CA HIS A 455 26.04 -28.05 4.01
C HIS A 455 27.11 -27.90 5.12
N GLU A 456 28.36 -28.17 4.79
CA GLU A 456 29.46 -28.11 5.76
C GLU A 456 29.68 -26.69 6.31
N THR A 457 29.45 -25.69 5.49
CA THR A 457 29.56 -24.29 5.91
C THR A 457 28.46 -23.91 6.88
N LEU A 458 27.22 -24.40 6.67
CA LEU A 458 26.10 -24.15 7.59
C LEU A 458 26.31 -24.82 8.93
N LEU A 459 26.85 -26.04 8.97
CA LEU A 459 27.12 -26.75 10.22
C LEU A 459 28.15 -26.01 11.11
N ARG A 460 28.98 -25.14 10.54
CA ARG A 460 29.94 -24.30 11.30
C ARG A 460 29.31 -23.04 11.88
N LEU A 461 28.08 -22.67 11.48
CA LEU A 461 27.38 -21.54 12.08
C LEU A 461 26.89 -21.92 13.49
N PRO A 462 26.82 -20.95 14.42
CA PRO A 462 26.40 -21.21 15.82
C PRO A 462 25.09 -21.98 15.95
N ASN A 463 24.10 -21.69 15.10
CA ASN A 463 22.77 -22.33 15.09
C ASN A 463 22.56 -23.20 13.85
N GLY A 464 23.60 -23.50 13.07
CA GLY A 464 23.46 -24.33 11.87
C GLY A 464 22.40 -23.79 10.90
N TYR A 465 21.48 -24.64 10.49
CA TYR A 465 20.36 -24.30 9.63
C TYR A 465 19.31 -23.36 10.26
N ASP A 466 19.22 -23.33 11.61
CA ASP A 466 18.30 -22.46 12.34
C ASP A 466 18.88 -21.07 12.61
N THR A 467 20.02 -20.74 11.98
CA THR A 467 20.64 -19.41 12.10
C THR A 467 19.69 -18.36 11.55
N PRO A 468 19.25 -17.37 12.36
CA PRO A 468 18.43 -16.26 11.88
C PRO A 468 19.29 -15.34 11.02
N ILE A 469 18.79 -15.00 9.83
CA ILE A 469 19.57 -14.24 8.84
C ILE A 469 19.20 -12.76 8.77
N GLY A 470 18.10 -12.36 9.39
CA GLY A 470 17.60 -10.99 9.40
C GLY A 470 17.12 -10.48 8.04
N GLU A 471 16.64 -9.25 8.01
CA GLU A 471 16.12 -8.62 6.78
C GLU A 471 17.17 -8.64 5.67
N ASN A 472 16.82 -9.15 4.49
CA ASN A 472 17.69 -9.35 3.32
C ASN A 472 18.96 -10.21 3.59
N GLY A 473 18.95 -10.99 4.65
CA GLY A 473 20.08 -11.87 4.99
C GLY A 473 21.35 -11.12 5.41
N HIS A 474 21.22 -9.89 5.95
CA HIS A 474 22.36 -9.00 6.23
C HIS A 474 23.36 -9.59 7.24
N VAL A 475 22.94 -10.56 8.05
CA VAL A 475 23.79 -11.27 9.01
C VAL A 475 24.82 -12.15 8.29
N LEU A 476 24.50 -12.64 7.08
CA LEU A 476 25.34 -13.54 6.31
C LEU A 476 26.29 -12.76 5.38
N PRO A 477 27.56 -13.23 5.20
CA PRO A 477 28.43 -12.76 4.13
C PRO A 477 27.77 -12.91 2.75
N ALA A 478 28.14 -12.04 1.80
CA ALA A 478 27.53 -12.00 0.47
C ALA A 478 27.62 -13.35 -0.28
N GLY A 479 28.77 -14.03 -0.23
CA GLY A 479 28.95 -15.35 -0.85
C GLY A 479 28.06 -16.42 -0.22
N LEU A 480 27.85 -16.36 1.10
CA LEU A 480 26.96 -17.30 1.78
C LEU A 480 25.50 -17.03 1.43
N ARG A 481 25.10 -15.76 1.34
CA ARG A 481 23.76 -15.38 0.83
C ARG A 481 23.50 -15.92 -0.56
N GLN A 482 24.50 -15.82 -1.46
CA GLN A 482 24.42 -16.34 -2.82
C GLN A 482 24.18 -17.87 -2.83
N ARG A 483 24.95 -18.61 -2.02
CA ARG A 483 24.79 -20.05 -1.91
C ARG A 483 23.43 -20.44 -1.31
N VAL A 484 22.90 -19.69 -0.33
CA VAL A 484 21.55 -19.91 0.20
C VAL A 484 20.48 -19.65 -0.86
N ALA A 485 20.62 -18.60 -1.67
CA ALA A 485 19.73 -18.32 -2.79
C ALA A 485 19.76 -19.42 -3.86
N LEU A 486 20.96 -19.97 -4.16
CA LEU A 486 21.12 -21.11 -5.04
C LEU A 486 20.44 -22.38 -4.46
N ALA A 487 20.63 -22.67 -3.16
CA ALA A 487 19.97 -23.80 -2.49
C ALA A 487 18.44 -23.66 -2.56
N ARG A 488 17.91 -22.45 -2.29
CA ARG A 488 16.49 -22.12 -2.43
C ARG A 488 15.96 -22.37 -3.85
N ALA A 489 16.75 -22.02 -4.86
CA ALA A 489 16.38 -22.25 -6.26
C ALA A 489 16.29 -23.73 -6.59
N LEU A 490 17.13 -24.58 -5.98
CA LEU A 490 17.18 -26.03 -6.22
C LEU A 490 16.28 -26.85 -5.28
N TYR A 491 15.64 -26.23 -4.29
CA TYR A 491 14.73 -26.89 -3.36
C TYR A 491 13.48 -27.40 -4.09
N GLY A 492 13.05 -28.62 -3.76
CA GLY A 492 11.87 -29.26 -4.36
C GLY A 492 12.08 -29.78 -5.78
N ASP A 493 13.32 -29.93 -6.21
CA ASP A 493 13.74 -30.60 -7.45
C ASP A 493 13.11 -30.00 -8.74
N PRO A 494 13.33 -28.68 -9.02
CA PRO A 494 12.72 -28.01 -10.17
C PRO A 494 13.17 -28.58 -11.51
N ARG A 495 12.31 -28.49 -12.53
CA ARG A 495 12.57 -28.92 -13.90
C ARG A 495 13.25 -27.87 -14.77
N LEU A 496 12.92 -26.61 -14.52
CA LEU A 496 13.54 -25.45 -15.16
C LEU A 496 14.28 -24.61 -14.12
N ILE A 497 15.54 -24.33 -14.35
CA ILE A 497 16.40 -23.54 -13.45
C ILE A 497 16.95 -22.35 -14.24
N VAL A 498 16.64 -21.13 -13.77
CA VAL A 498 17.11 -19.88 -14.38
C VAL A 498 17.99 -19.14 -13.38
N LEU A 499 19.24 -18.90 -13.75
CA LEU A 499 20.26 -18.28 -12.91
C LEU A 499 20.74 -16.98 -13.54
N ASP A 500 20.54 -15.84 -12.88
CA ASP A 500 20.99 -14.53 -13.35
C ASP A 500 22.23 -14.10 -12.58
N GLU A 501 23.40 -14.19 -13.22
CA GLU A 501 24.74 -13.90 -12.65
C GLU A 501 25.01 -14.62 -11.31
N PRO A 502 24.83 -15.95 -11.22
CA PRO A 502 24.90 -16.70 -9.96
C PRO A 502 26.28 -16.70 -9.30
N ASN A 503 27.30 -16.23 -10.01
CA ASN A 503 28.70 -16.20 -9.57
C ASN A 503 29.14 -14.82 -9.03
N ALA A 504 28.26 -13.82 -8.96
CA ALA A 504 28.64 -12.43 -8.68
C ALA A 504 29.38 -12.23 -7.34
N PHE A 505 29.05 -13.02 -6.33
CA PHE A 505 29.62 -12.92 -4.97
C PHE A 505 30.34 -14.19 -4.52
N LEU A 506 30.55 -15.17 -5.41
CA LEU A 506 31.19 -16.43 -5.07
C LEU A 506 32.72 -16.27 -5.10
N ASP A 507 33.38 -16.89 -4.11
CA ASP A 507 34.82 -17.16 -4.12
C ASP A 507 35.16 -18.34 -5.05
N SER A 508 36.43 -18.68 -5.18
CA SER A 508 36.87 -19.77 -6.05
C SER A 508 36.28 -21.12 -5.67
N GLU A 509 36.09 -21.39 -4.37
CA GLU A 509 35.44 -22.61 -3.87
C GLU A 509 33.96 -22.63 -4.27
N GLY A 510 33.25 -21.49 -4.09
CA GLY A 510 31.85 -21.34 -4.49
C GLY A 510 31.64 -21.46 -6.00
N GLU A 511 32.56 -20.93 -6.82
CA GLU A 511 32.50 -21.12 -8.27
C GLU A 511 32.71 -22.57 -8.67
N GLN A 512 33.64 -23.27 -8.01
CA GLN A 512 33.85 -24.70 -8.26
C GLN A 512 32.62 -25.53 -7.85
N ALA A 513 32.00 -25.21 -6.70
CA ALA A 513 30.75 -25.83 -6.28
C ALA A 513 29.62 -25.56 -7.29
N LEU A 514 29.51 -24.34 -7.84
CA LEU A 514 28.54 -24.01 -8.89
C LEU A 514 28.77 -24.84 -10.16
N LEU A 515 30.03 -25.00 -10.61
CA LEU A 515 30.35 -25.86 -11.77
C LEU A 515 29.94 -27.32 -11.55
N GLN A 516 30.21 -27.87 -10.34
CA GLN A 516 29.78 -29.22 -9.98
C GLN A 516 28.26 -29.33 -9.96
N THR A 517 27.56 -28.32 -9.43
CA THR A 517 26.11 -28.25 -9.43
C THR A 517 25.54 -28.26 -10.85
N LEU A 518 26.09 -27.44 -11.76
CA LEU A 518 25.65 -27.41 -13.16
C LEU A 518 25.85 -28.75 -13.86
N ALA A 519 26.99 -29.40 -13.62
CA ALA A 519 27.26 -30.73 -14.16
C ALA A 519 26.26 -31.80 -13.63
N ALA A 520 25.95 -31.75 -12.32
CA ALA A 520 24.98 -32.65 -11.71
C ALA A 520 23.57 -32.45 -12.30
N LEU A 521 23.13 -31.20 -12.41
CA LEU A 521 21.82 -30.85 -12.98
C LEU A 521 21.66 -31.31 -14.43
N ARG A 522 22.71 -31.19 -15.22
CA ARG A 522 22.75 -31.71 -16.60
C ARG A 522 22.61 -33.22 -16.63
N ASN A 523 23.33 -33.92 -15.77
CA ASN A 523 23.24 -35.40 -15.68
C ASN A 523 21.87 -35.86 -15.21
N GLU A 524 21.17 -35.07 -14.40
CA GLU A 524 19.78 -35.29 -13.94
C GLU A 524 18.75 -34.92 -15.01
N GLY A 525 19.15 -34.42 -16.18
CA GLY A 525 18.27 -34.01 -17.25
C GLY A 525 17.44 -32.76 -16.90
N ARG A 526 17.98 -31.84 -16.09
CA ARG A 526 17.32 -30.56 -15.74
C ARG A 526 17.62 -29.50 -16.78
N THR A 527 16.59 -28.73 -17.17
CA THR A 527 16.78 -27.61 -18.09
C THR A 527 17.35 -26.43 -17.33
N VAL A 528 18.50 -25.93 -17.79
CA VAL A 528 19.22 -24.83 -17.11
C VAL A 528 19.43 -23.68 -18.06
N VAL A 529 19.06 -22.47 -17.64
CA VAL A 529 19.39 -21.21 -18.33
C VAL A 529 20.24 -20.37 -17.39
N MET A 530 21.44 -20.02 -17.78
CA MET A 530 22.35 -19.22 -16.96
C MET A 530 22.82 -17.97 -17.70
N VAL A 531 22.59 -16.83 -17.10
CA VAL A 531 23.18 -15.57 -17.53
C VAL A 531 24.54 -15.40 -16.83
N THR A 532 25.61 -15.26 -17.58
CA THR A 532 26.94 -15.03 -17.02
C THR A 532 27.83 -14.28 -17.99
N GLN A 533 28.84 -13.60 -17.46
CA GLN A 533 29.90 -12.93 -18.24
C GLN A 533 31.22 -13.71 -18.16
N LYS A 534 31.32 -14.78 -17.36
CA LYS A 534 32.51 -15.57 -17.17
C LYS A 534 32.60 -16.73 -18.19
N PRO A 535 33.62 -16.74 -19.09
CA PRO A 535 33.76 -17.82 -20.08
C PRO A 535 33.93 -19.22 -19.47
N ALA A 536 34.59 -19.31 -18.31
CA ALA A 536 34.82 -20.58 -17.62
C ALA A 536 33.50 -21.30 -17.25
N LEU A 537 32.47 -20.56 -16.85
CA LEU A 537 31.17 -21.12 -16.49
C LEU A 537 30.36 -21.57 -17.74
N LEU A 538 30.59 -20.92 -18.88
CA LEU A 538 29.93 -21.27 -20.13
C LEU A 538 30.35 -22.67 -20.62
N THR A 539 31.59 -23.11 -20.35
CA THR A 539 32.07 -24.43 -20.75
C THR A 539 31.28 -25.60 -20.14
N ALA A 540 30.56 -25.35 -19.03
CA ALA A 540 29.69 -26.32 -18.41
C ALA A 540 28.33 -26.46 -19.12
N LEU A 541 28.02 -25.56 -20.08
CA LEU A 541 26.75 -25.50 -20.80
C LEU A 541 26.91 -25.96 -22.26
N GLU A 542 25.82 -26.47 -22.82
CA GLU A 542 25.84 -27.03 -24.19
C GLU A 542 25.70 -25.94 -25.26
N THR A 543 24.76 -25.03 -25.05
CA THR A 543 24.40 -23.99 -26.01
C THR A 543 24.66 -22.62 -25.42
N VAL A 544 25.08 -21.68 -26.26
CA VAL A 544 25.25 -20.25 -25.90
C VAL A 544 24.41 -19.40 -26.83
N LEU A 545 23.69 -18.45 -26.22
CA LEU A 545 22.94 -17.39 -26.88
C LEU A 545 23.62 -16.05 -26.63
N VAL A 546 23.98 -15.37 -27.70
CA VAL A 546 24.54 -14.01 -27.66
C VAL A 546 23.40 -13.02 -27.86
N LEU A 547 23.17 -12.17 -26.86
CA LEU A 547 22.14 -11.14 -26.87
C LEU A 547 22.77 -9.77 -27.12
N ARG A 548 22.28 -9.04 -28.12
CA ARG A 548 22.67 -7.66 -28.41
C ARG A 548 21.44 -6.81 -28.71
N ASP A 549 21.33 -5.65 -28.07
CA ASP A 549 20.25 -4.65 -28.28
C ASP A 549 18.82 -5.25 -28.20
N GLY A 550 18.65 -6.27 -27.37
CA GLY A 550 17.36 -6.95 -27.17
C GLY A 550 17.01 -7.98 -28.24
N GLN A 551 17.97 -8.40 -29.08
CA GLN A 551 17.79 -9.40 -30.13
C GLN A 551 18.84 -10.52 -30.01
N VAL A 552 18.54 -11.69 -30.57
CA VAL A 552 19.52 -12.78 -30.69
C VAL A 552 20.48 -12.48 -31.82
N GLU A 553 21.75 -12.22 -31.48
CA GLU A 553 22.81 -12.05 -32.47
C GLU A 553 23.31 -13.39 -33.00
N MET A 554 23.52 -14.34 -32.10
CA MET A 554 23.96 -15.70 -32.44
C MET A 554 23.45 -16.69 -31.40
N MET A 555 23.18 -17.92 -31.81
CA MET A 555 22.92 -19.06 -30.94
C MET A 555 23.55 -20.32 -31.52
N GLY A 556 24.19 -21.13 -30.69
CA GLY A 556 24.81 -22.37 -31.15
C GLY A 556 25.59 -23.10 -30.03
N PRO A 557 26.26 -24.19 -30.37
CA PRO A 557 27.10 -24.95 -29.43
C PRO A 557 28.14 -24.06 -28.78
N CYS A 558 28.34 -24.24 -27.47
CA CYS A 558 29.25 -23.40 -26.67
C CYS A 558 30.66 -23.34 -27.26
N LYS A 559 31.19 -24.47 -27.71
CA LYS A 559 32.53 -24.56 -28.31
C LYS A 559 32.70 -23.68 -29.53
N ASP A 560 31.69 -23.64 -30.43
CA ASP A 560 31.74 -22.88 -31.67
C ASP A 560 31.64 -21.35 -31.41
N ILE A 561 30.77 -20.99 -30.47
CA ILE A 561 30.61 -19.57 -30.09
C ILE A 561 31.89 -19.06 -29.41
N LEU A 562 32.44 -19.79 -28.42
CA LEU A 562 33.70 -19.40 -27.75
C LEU A 562 34.86 -19.33 -28.73
N ALA A 563 34.97 -20.25 -29.71
CA ALA A 563 36.00 -20.20 -30.74
C ALA A 563 35.90 -18.94 -31.64
N LYS A 564 34.66 -18.48 -31.92
CA LYS A 564 34.45 -17.22 -32.67
C LYS A 564 34.89 -16.01 -31.84
N PHE A 565 34.61 -16.00 -30.53
CA PHE A 565 35.06 -14.92 -29.63
C PHE A 565 36.59 -14.89 -29.48
N ALA A 566 37.24 -16.05 -29.47
CA ALA A 566 38.71 -16.11 -29.38
C ALA A 566 39.39 -15.65 -30.68
N ARG A 567 38.75 -15.82 -31.85
CA ARG A 567 39.29 -15.42 -33.17
C ARG A 567 38.95 -13.99 -33.58
N GLY A 568 37.84 -13.45 -33.11
CA GLY A 568 37.39 -12.11 -33.46
C GLY A 568 37.32 -11.24 -32.23
N GLY A 569 38.41 -10.66 -31.76
CA GLY A 569 38.48 -9.84 -30.54
C GLY A 569 37.16 -9.36 -30.01
N ALA A 570 36.96 -9.27 -28.68
CA ALA A 570 35.72 -9.04 -27.95
C ALA A 570 34.74 -8.11 -28.70
N PRO A 571 33.48 -8.48 -28.90
CA PRO A 571 32.52 -7.58 -29.53
C PRO A 571 32.24 -6.41 -28.57
N GLY A 572 32.92 -5.29 -28.79
CA GLY A 572 32.82 -4.10 -27.96
C GLY A 572 34.02 -3.16 -27.99
N ALA A 573 35.19 -3.59 -28.49
CA ALA A 573 36.24 -2.67 -28.82
C ALA A 573 35.91 -2.00 -30.17
N GLY A 574 34.96 -1.05 -30.15
CA GLY A 574 34.83 -0.09 -31.22
C GLY A 574 36.20 0.53 -31.48
N GLN A 575 36.62 0.54 -32.74
CA GLN A 575 37.76 1.26 -33.22
C GLN A 575 37.73 2.70 -32.66
N GLY A 576 38.29 2.86 -31.46
CA GLY A 576 38.76 4.13 -31.00
C GLY A 576 40.00 4.44 -31.83
N GLY A 577 39.85 5.31 -32.82
CA GLY A 577 40.94 5.81 -33.60
C GLY A 577 42.08 6.26 -32.65
N SER A 578 43.28 5.72 -32.88
CA SER A 578 44.47 6.18 -32.22
C SER A 578 44.52 7.70 -32.23
N PRO A 579 44.80 8.36 -31.11
CA PRO A 579 45.01 9.80 -31.15
C PRO A 579 46.28 10.04 -32.03
N LYS A 580 46.06 10.66 -33.18
CA LYS A 580 47.16 11.24 -33.97
C LYS A 580 47.94 12.17 -33.06
N GLN A 581 49.19 11.79 -32.76
CA GLN A 581 50.15 12.71 -32.19
C GLN A 581 50.27 13.93 -33.11
N VAL A 582 49.68 15.02 -32.69
CA VAL A 582 49.96 16.33 -33.29
C VAL A 582 51.35 16.74 -32.76
N GLN A 583 52.37 16.53 -33.58
CA GLN A 583 53.68 17.17 -33.39
C GLN A 583 53.47 18.69 -33.48
N GLY A 584 53.68 19.37 -32.38
CA GLY A 584 53.75 20.82 -32.34
C GLY A 584 55.02 21.34 -33.00
N PRO A 585 55.01 22.38 -33.81
CA PRO A 585 56.19 23.05 -34.28
C PRO A 585 56.80 23.97 -33.21
N ALA A 586 58.12 24.02 -33.21
CA ALA A 586 59.00 24.80 -32.32
C ALA A 586 58.79 26.33 -32.45
N PRO A 587 59.24 27.12 -31.45
CA PRO A 587 58.90 28.55 -31.35
C PRO A 587 59.84 29.40 -32.16
N GLY A 588 59.32 30.35 -32.88
CA GLY A 588 60.09 31.37 -33.62
C GLY A 588 59.27 32.61 -33.95
N GLY A 589 59.65 33.75 -33.36
CA GLY A 589 59.68 35.04 -33.99
C GLY A 589 58.44 35.97 -33.80
N ALA A 590 58.66 36.98 -33.02
CA ALA A 590 58.02 38.27 -32.82
C ALA A 590 57.23 38.87 -34.04
N GLY A 591 56.09 39.51 -33.72
CA GLY A 591 55.44 40.46 -34.63
C GLY A 591 54.01 40.81 -34.21
N SER A 592 53.82 41.87 -33.42
CA SER A 592 52.57 42.66 -33.38
C SER A 592 52.45 43.53 -34.63
N PRO A 593 51.35 44.16 -35.03
CA PRO A 593 50.10 44.49 -34.29
C PRO A 593 48.78 44.57 -35.14
N LYS A 594 47.71 44.95 -34.42
CA LYS A 594 46.53 45.72 -34.85
C LYS A 594 45.36 45.02 -35.55
N GLY A 595 44.19 45.19 -34.92
CA GLY A 595 42.89 45.08 -35.57
C GLY A 595 41.74 44.69 -34.62
N SER A 596 41.29 45.63 -33.91
CA SER A 596 39.97 45.99 -33.39
C SER A 596 38.78 45.26 -34.03
N ALA A 597 37.98 44.54 -33.19
CA ALA A 597 36.51 44.47 -33.33
C ALA A 597 35.89 44.09 -31.97
N ALA A 598 34.97 44.92 -31.49
CA ALA A 598 34.32 44.86 -30.18
C ALA A 598 33.28 43.75 -30.10
N PRO A 599 33.02 43.17 -28.93
CA PRO A 599 31.88 42.26 -28.66
C PRO A 599 30.60 43.06 -28.34
N PRO A 600 29.39 42.46 -28.55
CA PRO A 600 28.12 43.12 -28.25
C PRO A 600 27.79 43.13 -26.77
N PRO A 601 26.91 44.04 -26.30
CA PRO A 601 26.72 44.34 -24.87
C PRO A 601 25.90 43.28 -24.14
N GLY A 602 26.38 42.91 -22.94
CA GLY A 602 25.74 41.99 -22.02
C GLY A 602 24.50 42.62 -21.32
N ARG A 603 23.55 41.74 -21.05
CA ARG A 603 22.38 42.05 -20.19
C ARG A 603 22.81 42.33 -18.75
N PRO A 604 22.14 43.26 -18.06
CA PRO A 604 22.43 43.55 -16.65
C PRO A 604 21.93 42.45 -15.70
N PRO A 605 22.59 42.27 -14.52
CA PRO A 605 22.17 41.29 -13.50
C PRO A 605 20.93 41.73 -12.76
N PRO A 606 20.11 40.80 -12.22
CA PRO A 606 18.90 41.10 -11.47
C PRO A 606 19.24 41.73 -10.10
N LYS A 607 18.47 42.75 -9.73
CA LYS A 607 18.57 43.50 -8.46
C LYS A 607 18.34 42.59 -7.25
N ALA A 608 19.16 42.76 -6.23
CA ALA A 608 19.03 42.18 -4.90
C ALA A 608 17.78 42.69 -4.17
N PRO A 609 17.12 41.86 -3.33
CA PRO A 609 15.99 42.32 -2.53
C PRO A 609 16.42 43.21 -1.37
N PRO A 610 15.56 44.17 -0.91
CA PRO A 610 15.89 45.14 0.13
C PRO A 610 15.99 44.50 1.52
N SER A 611 16.93 44.98 2.32
CA SER A 611 17.18 44.64 3.71
C SER A 611 16.04 45.13 4.61
N PRO A 612 15.69 44.46 5.70
CA PRO A 612 14.70 44.93 6.66
C PRO A 612 15.25 46.07 7.54
N PRO A 613 14.40 46.97 8.03
CA PRO A 613 14.84 48.14 8.80
C PRO A 613 15.30 47.77 10.22
N SER A 614 16.36 48.41 10.65
CA SER A 614 16.92 48.39 12.00
C SER A 614 15.98 49.09 12.97
N SER A 615 15.49 48.38 13.98
CA SER A 615 14.81 49.02 15.13
C SER A 615 15.84 49.50 16.15
N GLY A 616 15.74 50.78 16.43
CA GLY A 616 16.61 51.52 17.35
C GLY A 616 16.43 51.11 18.80
N SER A 617 17.51 51.27 19.51
CA SER A 617 17.70 51.18 20.95
C SER A 617 17.10 52.40 21.69
N SER A 618 16.40 52.14 22.79
CA SER A 618 16.34 52.99 23.98
C SER A 618 16.03 52.05 25.14
N GLY A 619 16.86 51.83 26.13
CA GLY A 619 17.36 52.71 27.12
C GLY A 619 16.55 52.55 28.40
N GLY A 620 17.17 51.97 29.46
CA GLY A 620 16.73 52.29 30.82
C GLY A 620 16.43 51.10 31.76
N GLY A 621 17.34 50.86 32.73
CA GLY A 621 17.01 50.73 34.14
C GLY A 621 17.06 49.35 34.81
N SER A 622 18.22 49.06 35.39
CA SER A 622 18.51 48.50 36.73
C SER A 622 17.42 47.78 37.54
N SER A 623 17.68 46.54 37.99
CA SER A 623 18.08 46.24 39.38
C SER A 623 18.08 44.73 39.67
N SER A 624 19.20 44.26 40.15
CA SER A 624 19.53 43.33 41.23
C SER A 624 18.47 42.32 41.72
N GLY A 625 18.91 41.06 41.79
CA GLY A 625 18.29 40.02 42.64
C GLY A 625 18.92 38.64 42.46
N ARG A 626 20.07 38.41 43.13
CA ARG A 626 20.62 37.07 43.43
C ARG A 626 19.64 36.29 44.31
N LEU A 627 19.60 34.95 44.06
CA LEU A 627 19.56 33.85 45.03
C LEU A 627 19.27 32.60 44.26
N GLY A 628 20.08 31.79 44.16
CA GLY A 628 20.78 30.66 44.64
C GLY A 628 19.90 29.61 45.32
N ARG A 629 19.78 28.36 44.71
CA ARG A 629 19.75 27.10 45.50
C ARG A 629 19.88 25.90 44.58
N ARG A 630 20.78 25.06 44.99
CA ARG A 630 21.10 23.70 44.52
C ARG A 630 19.99 22.67 44.87
N PRO A 631 20.02 21.49 44.23
CA PRO A 631 19.04 20.42 44.42
C PRO A 631 19.37 19.53 45.68
N PRO A 632 18.47 18.68 46.08
CA PRO A 632 18.86 17.49 46.82
C PRO A 632 18.63 16.20 46.06
N ASP A 633 19.64 15.31 46.18
CA ASP A 633 19.61 13.88 45.96
C ASP A 633 18.66 13.20 46.97
N GLY A 634 18.24 11.99 46.63
CA GLY A 634 17.83 11.01 47.66
C GLY A 634 16.82 9.97 47.19
N SER A 635 17.31 8.88 46.66
CA SER A 635 17.09 7.46 47.01
C SER A 635 15.76 7.02 47.62
N GLY A 636 15.23 5.92 47.10
CA GLY A 636 14.77 4.81 47.89
C GLY A 636 13.38 4.28 47.62
N GLY A 637 13.30 3.09 47.06
CA GLY A 637 12.58 1.96 47.55
C GLY A 637 11.05 1.87 47.38
N GLY A 638 10.63 0.81 46.75
CA GLY A 638 9.26 0.29 46.78
C GLY A 638 8.86 -0.30 45.44
#